data_7be4dadadab46453e96dae3ac757c28b
#
_entry.id   7be4dadadab46453e96dae3ac757c28b
#
_cell.length_a   1.000
_cell.length_b   1.000
_cell.length_c   1.000
_cell.angle_alpha   90.00
_cell.angle_beta   90.00
_cell.angle_gamma   90.00
#
_symmetry.space_group_name_H-M   'P 1'
#
loop_
_entity.id
_entity.type
_entity.pdbx_description
1 polymer ?
#
loop_
_entity_poly.entity_id
_entity_poly.type
_entity_poly.pdbx_seq_one_letter_code
_entity_poly.pdbx_strand_id
1 'polypeptide(L)'
;MELGVGISRDELPDHVSPTVTVLISGLVVLADRIASQLDWTQTAQREMDEGIISLADPKQWVTHRVAESVEIIKKTVGLYQNWPTREAARADILDGFPPRFAQAAALEQGDGLWNVMAATGSGKTEAALLRHATRNERLIFLLPTQATTNAIMRRVQKAFKGTTNVASLAHGLAITEDFYSQNISVSDVMVGDNYQDNGGLFPTEFVKSGASRLLAPVCVGTVDQAILGSLPTKFNHLRLLALANAHVVIDEVHTLDAYQSELLEDLLHWWAATHTPITFLTATMPAWQQEKFKQAYSKHDGDPARFPSFTTWLPRSGDELDSAPATDAPPVVIPTEPYTIDLTVDPVPYDQLVDSHIRWIQAQRQAYPQARIGIICNTVDRAQAIVQAFDHEKPVLLHSRMTAEHRRRNAEELEQSIGKNGAAMTVLVVGTQAIEASLDIDLDVLRTELCPAESLIQRAGRLWRRDDVARADRVPGLAHKTISIAAIDNPKEWQTKPYFAAQLDRVAHWIAALDEVESKKPLRFPDQIQDFINQSSMGLTELFTTLNDDEDDNASGMDEIAELIHKINAGNNARIDFSTVLADDATNTDFFTITHKDELAETATRLIDRITIPAILHDPTGTIPGAWTGSIAELNSIKWHDTEAIREALRAVVEIPDTSSYKAMTSEATDITSNSSILCRYKVVENASRFYDQRLGLIPVKES
;
A
#
# COMPACT_ATOMS: atom_id res chain seq x y z
N MET A 1 -6.23 -18.16 44.50
CA MET A 1 -4.90 -17.86 44.02
C MET A 1 -4.78 -16.35 44.04
N GLU A 2 -4.11 -15.76 45.06
CA GLU A 2 -3.79 -14.33 45.04
C GLU A 2 -2.75 -14.13 43.95
N LEU A 3 -3.15 -13.45 42.86
CA LEU A 3 -2.17 -12.94 41.91
C LEU A 3 -1.29 -11.95 42.65
N GLY A 4 0.05 -12.12 42.65
CA GLY A 4 1.01 -11.35 43.41
C GLY A 4 1.05 -9.83 43.17
N VAL A 5 -0.01 -9.24 42.68
CA VAL A 5 -0.23 -7.83 42.36
C VAL A 5 -1.14 -7.13 43.38
N GLY A 6 -1.65 -7.83 44.40
CA GLY A 6 -2.48 -7.23 45.46
C GLY A 6 -3.91 -6.92 45.05
N ILE A 7 -4.38 -7.42 43.90
CA ILE A 7 -5.78 -7.31 43.45
C ILE A 7 -6.52 -8.57 43.89
N SER A 8 -7.55 -8.42 44.70
CA SER A 8 -8.43 -9.54 45.10
C SER A 8 -9.33 -9.94 43.92
N ARG A 9 -9.81 -11.20 43.92
CA ARG A 9 -10.75 -11.69 42.92
C ARG A 9 -12.04 -10.86 42.88
N ASP A 10 -12.43 -10.31 44.03
CA ASP A 10 -13.64 -9.51 44.22
C ASP A 10 -13.52 -8.08 43.68
N GLU A 11 -12.26 -7.65 43.31
CA GLU A 11 -11.99 -6.37 42.69
C GLU A 11 -11.94 -6.46 41.15
N LEU A 12 -12.03 -7.68 40.58
CA LEU A 12 -12.12 -7.87 39.14
C LEU A 12 -13.58 -7.67 38.70
N PRO A 13 -13.84 -7.01 37.57
CA PRO A 13 -15.18 -6.87 37.06
C PRO A 13 -15.77 -8.25 36.72
N ASP A 14 -17.06 -8.45 36.97
CA ASP A 14 -17.77 -9.69 36.65
C ASP A 14 -17.81 -9.97 35.16
N HIS A 15 -17.68 -8.92 34.33
CA HIS A 15 -17.65 -8.98 32.89
C HIS A 15 -16.54 -8.07 32.32
N VAL A 16 -15.75 -8.62 31.44
CA VAL A 16 -14.74 -7.87 30.64
C VAL A 16 -15.22 -7.81 29.20
N SER A 17 -15.26 -6.62 28.60
CA SER A 17 -15.71 -6.51 27.23
C SER A 17 -14.82 -7.32 26.27
N PRO A 18 -15.39 -7.84 25.19
CA PRO A 18 -14.63 -8.57 24.16
C PRO A 18 -13.41 -7.80 23.66
N THR A 19 -13.55 -6.51 23.39
CA THR A 19 -12.45 -5.64 22.95
C THR A 19 -11.28 -5.64 23.94
N VAL A 20 -11.56 -5.46 25.24
CA VAL A 20 -10.53 -5.48 26.28
C VAL A 20 -9.87 -6.85 26.40
N THR A 21 -10.62 -7.93 26.24
CA THR A 21 -10.10 -9.31 26.26
C THR A 21 -9.08 -9.55 25.15
N VAL A 22 -9.38 -9.09 23.91
CA VAL A 22 -8.45 -9.17 22.77
C VAL A 22 -7.18 -8.35 23.04
N LEU A 23 -7.32 -7.12 23.57
CA LEU A 23 -6.18 -6.26 23.91
C LEU A 23 -5.30 -6.89 24.98
N ILE A 24 -5.85 -7.45 26.06
CA ILE A 24 -5.11 -8.15 27.10
C ILE A 24 -4.37 -9.36 26.53
N SER A 25 -5.03 -10.15 25.68
CA SER A 25 -4.40 -11.29 25.00
C SER A 25 -3.23 -10.85 24.14
N GLY A 26 -3.35 -9.73 23.44
CA GLY A 26 -2.25 -9.12 22.66
C GLY A 26 -1.07 -8.70 23.53
N LEU A 27 -1.36 -8.11 24.72
CA LEU A 27 -0.33 -7.75 25.71
C LEU A 27 0.40 -8.98 26.27
N VAL A 28 -0.33 -10.07 26.53
CA VAL A 28 0.28 -11.33 26.98
C VAL A 28 1.21 -11.90 25.91
N VAL A 29 0.80 -11.90 24.65
CA VAL A 29 1.66 -12.33 23.52
C VAL A 29 2.90 -11.44 23.38
N LEU A 30 2.76 -10.12 23.57
CA LEU A 30 3.90 -9.18 23.57
C LEU A 30 4.87 -9.48 24.72
N ALA A 31 4.34 -9.66 25.93
CA ALA A 31 5.13 -9.98 27.10
C ALA A 31 5.92 -11.30 26.94
N ASP A 32 5.28 -12.34 26.41
CA ASP A 32 5.92 -13.62 26.09
C ASP A 32 7.07 -13.43 25.08
N ARG A 33 6.86 -12.66 24.02
CA ARG A 33 7.91 -12.37 23.03
C ARG A 33 9.09 -11.60 23.60
N ILE A 34 8.87 -10.68 24.52
CA ILE A 34 9.94 -9.95 25.20
C ILE A 34 10.68 -10.88 26.14
N ALA A 35 9.97 -11.64 26.96
CA ALA A 35 10.55 -12.58 27.92
C ALA A 35 11.29 -13.77 27.25
N SER A 36 10.94 -14.09 26.02
CA SER A 36 11.60 -15.16 25.22
C SER A 36 12.86 -14.71 24.50
N GLN A 37 13.27 -13.42 24.62
CA GLN A 37 14.52 -12.96 24.03
C GLN A 37 15.72 -13.59 24.76
N LEU A 38 16.72 -14.02 24.00
CA LEU A 38 17.88 -14.73 24.52
C LEU A 38 18.62 -13.93 25.61
N ASP A 39 18.84 -12.65 25.40
CA ASP A 39 19.53 -11.77 26.34
C ASP A 39 18.77 -11.63 27.66
N TRP A 40 17.43 -11.54 27.59
CA TRP A 40 16.59 -11.46 28.77
C TRP A 40 16.64 -12.76 29.58
N THR A 41 16.52 -13.93 28.91
CA THR A 41 16.57 -15.23 29.58
C THR A 41 17.94 -15.52 30.18
N GLN A 42 19.02 -15.20 29.48
CA GLN A 42 20.39 -15.37 29.96
C GLN A 42 20.68 -14.47 31.15
N THR A 43 20.21 -13.22 31.14
CA THR A 43 20.33 -12.29 32.25
C THR A 43 19.57 -12.81 33.48
N ALA A 44 18.33 -13.26 33.29
CA ALA A 44 17.51 -13.85 34.34
C ALA A 44 18.19 -15.07 34.97
N GLN A 45 18.76 -15.98 34.16
CA GLN A 45 19.47 -17.15 34.65
C GLN A 45 20.71 -16.77 35.45
N ARG A 46 21.52 -15.85 34.95
CA ARG A 46 22.72 -15.37 35.64
C ARG A 46 22.38 -14.76 37.02
N GLU A 47 21.36 -13.91 37.09
CA GLU A 47 20.95 -13.27 38.35
C GLU A 47 20.38 -14.25 39.35
N MET A 48 19.74 -15.33 38.93
CA MET A 48 19.35 -16.45 39.79
C MET A 48 20.57 -17.22 40.30
N ASP A 49 21.54 -17.52 39.45
CA ASP A 49 22.75 -18.24 39.77
C ASP A 49 23.66 -17.44 40.75
N GLU A 50 23.66 -16.12 40.61
CA GLU A 50 24.37 -15.17 41.50
C GLU A 50 23.61 -14.86 42.78
N GLY A 51 22.38 -15.36 42.92
CA GLY A 51 21.54 -15.14 44.13
C GLY A 51 21.01 -13.71 44.26
N ILE A 52 21.06 -12.91 43.21
CA ILE A 52 20.50 -11.54 43.16
C ILE A 52 18.99 -11.58 43.25
N ILE A 53 18.36 -12.54 42.61
CA ILE A 53 16.94 -12.80 42.66
C ILE A 53 16.65 -14.23 43.07
N SER A 54 15.58 -14.43 43.81
CA SER A 54 15.13 -15.75 44.27
C SER A 54 13.70 -16.04 43.83
N LEU A 55 13.50 -17.23 43.29
CA LEU A 55 12.16 -17.72 43.02
C LEU A 55 11.34 -18.00 44.28
N ALA A 56 11.99 -18.02 45.45
CA ALA A 56 11.32 -18.16 46.74
C ALA A 56 10.61 -16.83 47.16
N ASP A 57 10.95 -15.70 46.57
CA ASP A 57 10.24 -14.42 46.74
C ASP A 57 9.69 -13.93 45.38
N PRO A 58 8.53 -14.42 44.96
CA PRO A 58 7.94 -14.05 43.66
C PRO A 58 7.68 -12.54 43.51
N LYS A 59 7.41 -11.84 44.65
CA LYS A 59 7.10 -10.41 44.62
C LYS A 59 8.35 -9.59 44.30
N GLN A 60 9.48 -9.89 44.94
CA GLN A 60 10.74 -9.26 44.64
C GLN A 60 11.16 -9.51 43.19
N TRP A 61 11.02 -10.76 42.72
CA TRP A 61 11.34 -11.15 41.36
C TRP A 61 10.50 -10.36 40.35
N VAL A 62 9.17 -10.30 40.50
CA VAL A 62 8.26 -9.56 39.62
C VAL A 62 8.61 -8.07 39.60
N THR A 63 8.85 -7.45 40.77
CA THR A 63 9.20 -6.02 40.85
C THR A 63 10.47 -5.71 40.07
N HIS A 64 11.50 -6.54 40.23
CA HIS A 64 12.76 -6.40 39.49
C HIS A 64 12.55 -6.56 37.97
N ARG A 65 11.82 -7.59 37.54
CA ARG A 65 11.56 -7.87 36.12
C ARG A 65 10.69 -6.83 35.45
N VAL A 66 9.74 -6.25 36.15
CA VAL A 66 8.92 -5.16 35.60
C VAL A 66 9.76 -3.97 35.21
N ALA A 67 10.66 -3.54 36.10
CA ALA A 67 11.57 -2.41 35.84
C ALA A 67 12.49 -2.69 34.64
N GLU A 68 13.07 -3.89 34.57
CA GLU A 68 13.92 -4.31 33.47
C GLU A 68 13.14 -4.41 32.15
N SER A 69 11.92 -4.97 32.16
CA SER A 69 11.08 -5.08 30.99
C SER A 69 10.73 -3.73 30.39
N VAL A 70 10.50 -2.70 31.23
CA VAL A 70 10.27 -1.32 30.75
C VAL A 70 11.49 -0.80 29.97
N GLU A 71 12.70 -1.03 30.47
CA GLU A 71 13.93 -0.60 29.78
C GLU A 71 14.15 -1.40 28.47
N ILE A 72 13.83 -2.69 28.47
CA ILE A 72 13.90 -3.52 27.27
C ILE A 72 12.89 -3.02 26.23
N ILE A 73 11.65 -2.72 26.61
CA ILE A 73 10.63 -2.19 25.68
C ILE A 73 11.12 -0.87 25.08
N LYS A 74 11.67 0.04 25.89
CA LYS A 74 12.23 1.31 25.39
C LYS A 74 13.34 1.08 24.35
N LYS A 75 14.18 0.07 24.57
CA LYS A 75 15.33 -0.25 23.70
C LYS A 75 14.94 -1.04 22.45
N THR A 76 13.89 -1.87 22.49
CA THR A 76 13.55 -2.82 21.43
C THR A 76 12.36 -2.35 20.58
N VAL A 77 11.24 -2.02 21.22
CA VAL A 77 10.04 -1.51 20.57
C VAL A 77 10.14 0.00 20.37
N GLY A 78 10.68 0.72 21.36
CA GLY A 78 10.72 2.17 21.41
C GLY A 78 9.45 2.78 22.00
N LEU A 79 9.56 4.02 22.46
CA LEU A 79 8.42 4.86 22.83
C LEU A 79 8.28 5.96 21.80
N TYR A 80 7.04 6.24 21.40
CA TYR A 80 6.78 7.32 20.45
C TYR A 80 7.23 8.67 21.04
N GLN A 81 7.99 9.43 20.27
CA GLN A 81 8.42 10.80 20.58
C GLN A 81 7.87 11.76 19.52
N ASN A 82 7.00 12.64 19.95
CA ASN A 82 6.44 13.68 19.09
C ASN A 82 7.47 14.80 18.84
N TRP A 83 7.17 15.67 17.90
CA TRP A 83 7.92 16.92 17.73
C TRP A 83 7.80 17.79 19.00
N PRO A 84 8.83 18.56 19.32
CA PRO A 84 8.81 19.40 20.54
C PRO A 84 7.71 20.46 20.51
N THR A 85 7.34 20.98 19.33
CA THR A 85 6.23 21.94 19.14
C THR A 85 5.52 21.68 17.81
N ARG A 86 4.29 22.20 17.68
CA ARG A 86 3.52 22.15 16.42
C ARG A 86 4.22 22.91 15.28
N GLU A 87 4.93 23.99 15.62
CA GLU A 87 5.71 24.78 14.65
C GLU A 87 6.90 23.98 14.12
N ALA A 88 7.60 23.23 14.99
CA ALA A 88 8.68 22.33 14.59
C ALA A 88 8.17 21.23 13.67
N ALA A 89 7.06 20.59 14.04
CA ALA A 89 6.40 19.60 13.20
C ALA A 89 6.04 20.15 11.81
N ARG A 90 5.43 21.33 11.78
CA ARG A 90 5.07 22.00 10.53
C ARG A 90 6.29 22.32 9.68
N ALA A 91 7.37 22.82 10.28
CA ALA A 91 8.59 23.14 9.56
C ALA A 91 9.25 21.89 8.95
N ASP A 92 9.30 20.78 9.69
CA ASP A 92 9.88 19.52 9.22
C ASP A 92 9.02 18.83 8.16
N ILE A 93 7.69 18.80 8.36
CA ILE A 93 6.76 18.10 7.46
C ILE A 93 6.60 18.88 6.14
N LEU A 94 6.49 20.22 6.20
CA LEU A 94 6.25 21.06 5.03
C LEU A 94 7.53 21.62 4.38
N ASP A 95 8.71 21.32 4.94
CA ASP A 95 10.00 21.81 4.42
C ASP A 95 10.04 23.35 4.30
N GLY A 96 9.37 24.04 5.21
CA GLY A 96 9.25 25.51 5.22
C GLY A 96 8.17 26.11 4.31
N PHE A 97 7.49 25.30 3.51
CA PHE A 97 6.39 25.80 2.66
C PHE A 97 5.12 26.14 3.47
N PRO A 98 4.30 27.08 3.01
CA PRO A 98 3.02 27.35 3.64
C PRO A 98 2.06 26.16 3.48
N PRO A 99 1.22 25.87 4.50
CA PRO A 99 0.25 24.78 4.40
C PRO A 99 -0.82 25.07 3.36
N ARG A 100 -1.15 24.04 2.57
CA ARG A 100 -2.34 24.04 1.71
C ARG A 100 -3.60 23.87 2.55
N PHE A 101 -4.78 24.08 1.96
CA PHE A 101 -6.07 24.08 2.67
C PHE A 101 -6.29 22.82 3.54
N ALA A 102 -6.18 21.61 2.96
CA ALA A 102 -6.33 20.36 3.70
C ALA A 102 -5.23 20.15 4.77
N GLN A 103 -4.02 20.65 4.52
CA GLN A 103 -2.90 20.60 5.47
C GLN A 103 -3.13 21.53 6.68
N ALA A 104 -3.70 22.71 6.45
CA ALA A 104 -4.08 23.61 7.54
C ALA A 104 -5.23 23.02 8.37
N ALA A 105 -6.25 22.46 7.69
CA ALA A 105 -7.37 21.80 8.34
C ALA A 105 -6.96 20.57 9.18
N ALA A 106 -5.91 19.85 8.76
CA ALA A 106 -5.41 18.66 9.44
C ALA A 106 -4.99 18.90 10.89
N LEU A 107 -4.49 20.10 11.19
CA LEU A 107 -4.06 20.49 12.55
C LEU A 107 -5.22 20.64 13.54
N GLU A 108 -6.43 20.79 13.02
CA GLU A 108 -7.66 20.95 13.81
C GLU A 108 -8.53 19.68 13.82
N GLN A 109 -8.09 18.60 13.15
CA GLN A 109 -8.84 17.34 13.11
C GLN A 109 -8.68 16.58 14.42
N GLY A 110 -9.82 16.27 15.05
CA GLY A 110 -9.92 15.45 16.26
C GLY A 110 -9.83 13.95 16.01
N ASP A 111 -10.45 13.21 16.92
CA ASP A 111 -10.59 11.76 16.82
C ASP A 111 -11.55 11.35 15.69
N GLY A 112 -11.62 10.06 15.43
CA GLY A 112 -12.45 9.49 14.38
C GLY A 112 -11.70 9.22 13.08
N LEU A 113 -12.47 8.85 12.04
CA LEU A 113 -11.95 8.60 10.70
C LEU A 113 -12.06 9.87 9.85
N TRP A 114 -10.92 10.43 9.50
CA TRP A 114 -10.81 11.55 8.58
C TRP A 114 -10.61 11.06 7.15
N ASN A 115 -11.63 11.21 6.31
CA ASN A 115 -11.59 10.83 4.90
C ASN A 115 -11.25 12.05 4.04
N VAL A 116 -10.13 12.00 3.33
CA VAL A 116 -9.61 13.09 2.49
C VAL A 116 -9.59 12.66 1.04
N MET A 117 -10.50 13.20 0.25
CA MET A 117 -10.55 13.04 -1.21
C MET A 117 -9.96 14.25 -1.89
N ALA A 118 -8.75 14.13 -2.43
CA ALA A 118 -8.05 15.24 -3.06
C ALA A 118 -7.13 14.76 -4.18
N ALA A 119 -6.91 15.63 -5.17
CA ALA A 119 -6.11 15.32 -6.35
C ALA A 119 -4.71 14.81 -6.00
N THR A 120 -4.13 14.02 -6.90
CA THR A 120 -2.73 13.60 -6.79
C THR A 120 -1.82 14.85 -6.77
N GLY A 121 -0.84 14.86 -5.84
CA GLY A 121 0.05 16.03 -5.68
C GLY A 121 -0.52 17.18 -4.83
N SER A 122 -1.74 17.07 -4.30
CA SER A 122 -2.33 18.09 -3.41
C SER A 122 -1.70 18.19 -2.02
N GLY A 123 -0.79 17.26 -1.66
CA GLY A 123 -0.14 17.24 -0.34
C GLY A 123 -0.91 16.43 0.71
N LYS A 124 -1.66 15.41 0.29
CA LYS A 124 -2.41 14.50 1.18
C LYS A 124 -1.52 13.85 2.24
N THR A 125 -0.34 13.38 1.85
CA THR A 125 0.61 12.72 2.77
C THR A 125 1.03 13.66 3.90
N GLU A 126 1.40 14.90 3.56
CA GLU A 126 1.76 15.92 4.55
C GLU A 126 0.56 16.29 5.43
N ALA A 127 -0.66 16.32 4.88
CA ALA A 127 -1.87 16.54 5.69
C ALA A 127 -2.06 15.44 6.75
N ALA A 128 -1.88 14.17 6.38
CA ALA A 128 -1.95 13.06 7.34
C ALA A 128 -0.86 13.17 8.43
N LEU A 129 0.37 13.53 8.06
CA LEU A 129 1.47 13.72 9.01
C LEU A 129 1.23 14.94 9.93
N LEU A 130 0.65 16.02 9.43
CA LEU A 130 0.28 17.17 10.25
C LEU A 130 -0.84 16.83 11.25
N ARG A 131 -1.85 16.04 10.83
CA ARG A 131 -2.84 15.50 11.75
C ARG A 131 -2.18 14.63 12.82
N HIS A 132 -1.21 13.78 12.43
CA HIS A 132 -0.49 12.94 13.36
C HIS A 132 0.33 13.76 14.37
N ALA A 133 0.94 14.84 13.96
CA ALA A 133 1.74 15.71 14.83
C ALA A 133 0.94 16.34 15.99
N THR A 134 -0.39 16.32 15.96
CA THR A 134 -1.23 16.74 17.08
C THR A 134 -1.45 15.65 18.13
N ARG A 135 -0.91 14.44 17.93
CA ARG A 135 -1.18 13.22 18.68
C ARG A 135 0.08 12.69 19.38
N ASN A 136 -0.12 11.95 20.46
CA ASN A 136 0.96 11.28 21.18
C ASN A 136 0.89 9.75 21.06
N GLU A 137 0.40 9.26 19.96
CA GLU A 137 0.27 7.83 19.65
C GLU A 137 1.18 7.43 18.50
N ARG A 138 1.40 6.14 18.32
CA ARG A 138 2.22 5.60 17.22
C ARG A 138 1.59 5.92 15.88
N LEU A 139 2.41 5.99 14.82
CA LEU A 139 1.98 6.14 13.44
C LEU A 139 2.09 4.80 12.70
N ILE A 140 0.99 4.36 12.08
CA ILE A 140 1.00 3.27 11.10
C ILE A 140 0.52 3.83 9.76
N PHE A 141 1.43 3.96 8.80
CA PHE A 141 1.14 4.50 7.47
C PHE A 141 1.10 3.36 6.43
N LEU A 142 -0.06 3.11 5.84
CA LEU A 142 -0.35 1.95 5.00
C LEU A 142 -0.60 2.35 3.55
N LEU A 143 -0.02 1.59 2.62
CA LEU A 143 -0.06 1.84 1.18
C LEU A 143 -0.46 0.59 0.41
N PRO A 144 -0.95 0.73 -0.83
CA PRO A 144 -1.42 -0.43 -1.60
C PRO A 144 -0.29 -1.33 -2.11
N THR A 145 0.93 -0.79 -2.30
CA THR A 145 2.03 -1.55 -2.90
C THR A 145 3.36 -1.36 -2.15
N GLN A 146 4.28 -2.31 -2.31
CA GLN A 146 5.62 -2.23 -1.73
C GLN A 146 6.43 -1.04 -2.27
N ALA A 147 6.31 -0.75 -3.57
CA ALA A 147 7.02 0.38 -4.18
C ALA A 147 6.58 1.72 -3.60
N THR A 148 5.26 1.93 -3.41
CA THR A 148 4.71 3.12 -2.74
C THR A 148 5.20 3.23 -1.31
N THR A 149 5.25 2.10 -0.60
CA THR A 149 5.69 2.03 0.79
C THR A 149 7.12 2.55 0.94
N ASN A 150 8.02 2.15 0.05
CA ASN A 150 9.42 2.59 0.09
C ASN A 150 9.57 4.09 -0.20
N ALA A 151 8.81 4.60 -1.18
CA ALA A 151 8.81 6.03 -1.50
C ALA A 151 8.28 6.89 -0.33
N ILE A 152 7.20 6.45 0.31
CA ILE A 152 6.64 7.14 1.48
C ILE A 152 7.56 7.03 2.69
N MET A 153 8.24 5.89 2.91
CA MET A 153 9.20 5.75 4.01
C MET A 153 10.28 6.85 3.94
N ARG A 154 10.83 7.12 2.76
CA ARG A 154 11.80 8.22 2.57
C ARG A 154 11.22 9.59 2.92
N ARG A 155 9.93 9.85 2.59
CA ARG A 155 9.24 11.11 2.96
C ARG A 155 8.98 11.20 4.46
N VAL A 156 8.56 10.11 5.09
CA VAL A 156 8.35 10.02 6.54
C VAL A 156 9.67 10.21 7.29
N GLN A 157 10.78 9.59 6.83
CA GLN A 157 12.11 9.83 7.40
C GLN A 157 12.49 11.32 7.37
N LYS A 158 12.24 11.99 6.23
CA LYS A 158 12.49 13.43 6.12
C LYS A 158 11.63 14.26 7.07
N ALA A 159 10.35 13.92 7.21
CA ALA A 159 9.42 14.61 8.09
C ALA A 159 9.77 14.43 9.58
N PHE A 160 10.28 13.26 9.95
CA PHE A 160 10.63 12.92 11.34
C PHE A 160 12.09 13.23 11.71
N LYS A 161 12.83 13.98 10.88
CA LYS A 161 14.26 14.30 11.13
C LYS A 161 14.52 15.02 12.47
N GLY A 162 13.52 15.79 12.94
CA GLY A 162 13.60 16.51 14.22
C GLY A 162 13.16 15.70 15.45
N THR A 163 12.90 14.39 15.30
CA THR A 163 12.48 13.46 16.35
C THR A 163 13.45 12.28 16.42
N THR A 164 13.29 11.42 17.43
CA THR A 164 14.07 10.17 17.53
C THR A 164 13.12 9.02 17.82
N ASN A 165 12.79 8.21 16.78
CA ASN A 165 11.84 7.13 16.93
C ASN A 165 12.35 5.83 16.32
N VAL A 166 12.06 4.71 16.99
CA VAL A 166 12.16 3.39 16.38
C VAL A 166 11.14 3.32 15.24
N ALA A 167 11.57 2.83 14.09
CA ALA A 167 10.70 2.69 12.94
C ALA A 167 10.85 1.35 12.25
N SER A 168 9.81 0.99 11.51
CA SER A 168 9.77 -0.23 10.73
C SER A 168 9.20 -0.02 9.34
N LEU A 169 9.64 -0.88 8.41
CA LEU A 169 9.08 -1.01 7.08
C LEU A 169 8.38 -2.38 6.97
N ALA A 170 7.08 -2.37 6.72
CA ALA A 170 6.24 -3.56 6.85
C ALA A 170 5.69 -4.04 5.50
N HIS A 171 6.49 -4.80 4.74
CA HIS A 171 6.10 -5.51 3.52
C HIS A 171 7.02 -6.70 3.24
N GLY A 172 6.68 -7.55 2.27
CA GLY A 172 7.40 -8.82 2.01
C GLY A 172 8.89 -8.66 1.73
N LEU A 173 9.27 -7.66 0.93
CA LEU A 173 10.65 -7.38 0.54
C LEU A 173 11.34 -6.27 1.36
N ALA A 174 10.77 -5.84 2.48
CA ALA A 174 11.28 -4.72 3.28
C ALA A 174 12.76 -4.85 3.67
N ILE A 175 13.22 -6.07 3.92
CA ILE A 175 14.62 -6.34 4.30
C ILE A 175 15.62 -5.95 3.21
N THR A 176 15.18 -5.82 1.95
CA THR A 176 16.06 -5.43 0.83
C THR A 176 16.31 -3.92 0.78
N GLU A 177 15.54 -3.13 1.52
CA GLU A 177 15.60 -1.68 1.47
C GLU A 177 16.75 -1.11 2.30
N ASP A 178 17.29 0.01 1.85
CA ASP A 178 18.42 0.70 2.50
C ASP A 178 18.11 1.16 3.93
N PHE A 179 16.81 1.33 4.26
CA PHE A 179 16.38 1.60 5.62
C PHE A 179 16.89 0.57 6.63
N TYR A 180 16.93 -0.71 6.26
CA TYR A 180 17.44 -1.78 7.13
C TYR A 180 18.94 -2.06 7.00
N SER A 181 19.65 -1.40 6.06
CA SER A 181 21.12 -1.50 5.98
C SER A 181 21.86 -0.63 6.99
N GLN A 182 21.15 0.31 7.62
CA GLN A 182 21.73 1.12 8.70
C GLN A 182 21.86 0.24 9.95
N ASN A 183 23.05 -0.32 10.17
CA ASN A 183 23.39 -1.02 11.39
C ASN A 183 23.63 0.01 12.53
N ILE A 184 22.55 0.56 13.05
CA ILE A 184 22.60 1.35 14.28
C ILE A 184 22.35 0.37 15.40
N SER A 185 23.40 0.05 16.18
CA SER A 185 23.25 -0.67 17.44
C SER A 185 22.46 0.23 18.39
N VAL A 186 21.44 -0.32 19.06
CA VAL A 186 20.68 0.41 20.08
C VAL A 186 21.59 0.88 21.22
N SER A 187 22.69 0.14 21.49
CA SER A 187 23.73 0.57 22.40
C SER A 187 24.44 1.88 21.98
N ASP A 188 24.62 2.08 20.67
CA ASP A 188 25.24 3.29 20.12
C ASP A 188 24.30 4.50 20.19
N VAL A 189 22.99 4.21 20.22
CA VAL A 189 21.92 5.22 20.34
C VAL A 189 21.65 5.60 21.81
N MET A 190 21.93 4.71 22.76
CA MET A 190 21.59 4.89 24.21
C MET A 190 22.77 5.25 25.13
N VAL A 191 23.99 5.33 24.64
CA VAL A 191 25.21 5.54 25.48
C VAL A 191 25.94 6.79 25.01
N GLY A 192 25.38 7.96 25.21
CA GLY A 192 26.16 9.20 25.08
C GLY A 192 25.32 10.45 25.08
N ASP A 193 25.82 11.49 25.70
CA ASP A 193 25.30 12.86 25.67
C ASP A 193 25.32 13.51 24.25
N ASN A 194 25.64 12.74 23.20
CA ASN A 194 25.74 13.17 21.80
C ASN A 194 24.52 12.81 20.95
N TYR A 195 23.36 12.60 21.57
CA TYR A 195 22.09 12.31 20.89
C TYR A 195 21.60 13.42 19.93
N GLN A 196 22.16 14.60 19.99
CA GLN A 196 21.69 15.76 19.23
C GLN A 196 22.09 15.77 17.75
N ASP A 197 23.02 14.93 17.31
CA ASP A 197 23.52 14.97 15.93
C ASP A 197 22.89 13.95 14.97
N ASN A 198 22.13 12.92 15.45
CA ASN A 198 21.54 11.89 14.61
C ASN A 198 20.06 11.65 14.92
N GLY A 199 19.25 12.69 15.00
CA GLY A 199 17.78 12.57 15.05
C GLY A 199 17.24 11.84 13.82
N GLY A 200 16.02 11.24 13.92
CA GLY A 200 15.36 10.57 12.82
C GLY A 200 14.79 9.19 13.17
N LEU A 201 14.53 8.42 12.13
CA LEU A 201 13.93 7.08 12.22
C LEU A 201 14.99 6.00 12.05
N PHE A 202 15.00 5.01 12.95
CA PHE A 202 15.93 3.89 12.91
C PHE A 202 15.26 2.55 13.26
N PRO A 203 15.66 1.43 12.64
CA PRO A 203 15.11 0.11 12.96
C PRO A 203 15.83 -0.53 14.16
N THR A 204 15.10 -1.37 14.92
CA THR A 204 15.67 -2.31 15.88
C THR A 204 15.45 -3.74 15.41
N GLU A 205 16.24 -4.69 15.92
CA GLU A 205 16.09 -6.11 15.55
C GLU A 205 14.69 -6.65 15.89
N PHE A 206 14.08 -6.19 16.97
CA PHE A 206 12.75 -6.63 17.41
C PHE A 206 11.65 -6.28 16.41
N VAL A 207 11.72 -5.10 15.79
CA VAL A 207 10.69 -4.63 14.83
C VAL A 207 11.03 -4.93 13.36
N LYS A 208 12.08 -5.70 13.07
CA LYS A 208 12.46 -6.04 11.70
C LYS A 208 11.59 -7.14 11.06
N SER A 209 10.86 -7.94 11.84
CA SER A 209 10.17 -9.12 11.30
C SER A 209 8.78 -9.36 11.87
N GLY A 210 7.93 -10.02 11.09
CA GLY A 210 6.61 -10.49 11.50
C GLY A 210 5.65 -9.39 11.97
N ALA A 211 4.71 -9.75 12.83
CA ALA A 211 3.72 -8.81 13.41
C ALA A 211 4.37 -7.74 14.30
N SER A 212 5.59 -7.96 14.79
CA SER A 212 6.32 -6.98 15.61
C SER A 212 6.62 -5.68 14.85
N ARG A 213 6.65 -5.69 13.51
CA ARG A 213 6.81 -4.48 12.70
C ARG A 213 5.75 -3.42 13.00
N LEU A 214 4.50 -3.85 13.23
CA LEU A 214 3.39 -2.93 13.56
C LEU A 214 3.49 -2.34 14.96
N LEU A 215 4.38 -2.83 15.83
CA LEU A 215 4.60 -2.30 17.16
C LEU A 215 5.54 -1.09 17.18
N ALA A 216 6.32 -0.86 16.12
CA ALA A 216 7.21 0.30 16.06
C ALA A 216 6.43 1.61 16.24
N PRO A 217 7.01 2.62 16.93
CA PRO A 217 6.46 3.96 17.04
C PRO A 217 6.09 4.59 15.71
N VAL A 218 6.89 4.35 14.67
CA VAL A 218 6.58 4.74 13.28
C VAL A 218 6.70 3.53 12.38
N CYS A 219 5.58 3.08 11.83
CA CYS A 219 5.54 1.97 10.89
C CYS A 219 5.01 2.45 9.53
N VAL A 220 5.75 2.18 8.47
CA VAL A 220 5.27 2.37 7.08
C VAL A 220 5.15 0.99 6.44
N GLY A 221 3.99 0.64 5.91
CA GLY A 221 3.76 -0.72 5.42
C GLY A 221 2.74 -0.80 4.29
N THR A 222 2.54 -2.03 3.78
CA THR A 222 1.41 -2.27 2.87
C THR A 222 0.13 -2.49 3.67
N VAL A 223 -1.02 -2.13 3.06
CA VAL A 223 -2.34 -2.33 3.66
C VAL A 223 -2.59 -3.79 4.03
N ASP A 224 -2.00 -4.73 3.30
CA ASP A 224 -2.05 -6.17 3.60
C ASP A 224 -1.64 -6.47 5.05
N GLN A 225 -0.67 -5.73 5.61
CA GLN A 225 -0.21 -5.94 6.98
C GLN A 225 -1.28 -5.59 8.03
N ALA A 226 -2.17 -4.67 7.74
CA ALA A 226 -3.30 -4.35 8.63
C ALA A 226 -4.47 -5.29 8.41
N ILE A 227 -4.92 -5.50 7.17
CA ILE A 227 -6.08 -6.35 6.88
C ILE A 227 -5.87 -7.83 7.24
N LEU A 228 -4.62 -8.30 7.42
CA LEU A 228 -4.33 -9.54 8.13
C LEU A 228 -4.93 -9.58 9.55
N GLY A 229 -5.24 -8.43 10.13
CA GLY A 229 -5.95 -8.33 11.42
C GLY A 229 -7.36 -8.89 11.38
N SER A 230 -8.02 -8.85 10.23
CA SER A 230 -9.34 -9.44 10.01
C SER A 230 -9.32 -10.95 9.75
N LEU A 231 -8.15 -11.57 9.68
CA LEU A 231 -8.00 -13.00 9.41
C LEU A 231 -7.57 -13.78 10.66
N PRO A 232 -8.06 -15.00 10.88
CA PRO A 232 -7.70 -15.82 12.03
C PRO A 232 -6.28 -16.41 11.91
N THR A 233 -5.28 -15.52 11.91
CA THR A 233 -3.86 -15.86 11.73
C THR A 233 -3.12 -15.94 13.06
N LYS A 234 -2.00 -16.65 13.07
CA LYS A 234 -1.11 -16.74 14.24
C LYS A 234 -0.66 -15.34 14.70
N PHE A 235 -0.67 -15.13 16.02
CA PHE A 235 -0.35 -13.84 16.65
C PHE A 235 -1.29 -12.68 16.29
N ASN A 236 -2.53 -12.98 15.88
CA ASN A 236 -3.46 -11.95 15.47
C ASN A 236 -3.80 -10.96 16.61
N HIS A 237 -3.94 -11.42 17.86
CA HIS A 237 -4.15 -10.55 19.01
C HIS A 237 -3.03 -9.50 19.17
N LEU A 238 -1.77 -9.86 18.90
CA LEU A 238 -0.66 -8.90 18.91
C LEU A 238 -0.80 -7.87 17.80
N ARG A 239 -1.26 -8.29 16.62
CA ARG A 239 -1.53 -7.39 15.50
C ARG A 239 -2.67 -6.42 15.82
N LEU A 240 -3.77 -6.93 16.36
CA LEU A 240 -4.92 -6.12 16.77
C LEU A 240 -4.55 -5.12 17.88
N LEU A 241 -3.74 -5.53 18.85
CA LEU A 241 -3.17 -4.63 19.86
C LEU A 241 -2.35 -3.51 19.19
N ALA A 242 -1.49 -3.86 18.26
CA ALA A 242 -0.66 -2.88 17.56
C ALA A 242 -1.52 -1.88 16.75
N LEU A 243 -2.57 -2.35 16.11
CA LEU A 243 -3.49 -1.53 15.30
C LEU A 243 -4.42 -0.67 16.15
N ALA A 244 -4.80 -1.10 17.36
CA ALA A 244 -5.69 -0.35 18.26
C ALA A 244 -5.02 0.86 18.90
N ASN A 245 -3.71 0.85 19.07
CA ASN A 245 -2.97 1.90 19.79
C ASN A 245 -2.04 2.68 18.85
N ALA A 246 -2.62 3.22 17.78
CA ALA A 246 -1.89 3.97 16.77
C ALA A 246 -2.84 4.91 16.01
N HIS A 247 -2.28 5.98 15.42
CA HIS A 247 -2.95 6.68 14.32
C HIS A 247 -2.68 5.91 13.03
N VAL A 248 -3.73 5.36 12.42
CA VAL A 248 -3.65 4.58 11.20
C VAL A 248 -3.95 5.45 10.00
N VAL A 249 -3.03 5.54 9.06
CA VAL A 249 -3.22 6.22 7.78
C VAL A 249 -3.27 5.18 6.67
N ILE A 250 -4.31 5.21 5.84
CA ILE A 250 -4.42 4.34 4.64
C ILE A 250 -4.46 5.24 3.41
N ASP A 251 -3.42 5.15 2.61
CA ASP A 251 -3.32 5.90 1.35
C ASP A 251 -3.86 5.08 0.18
N GLU A 252 -4.48 5.78 -0.78
CA GLU A 252 -5.10 5.21 -2.00
C GLU A 252 -6.10 4.07 -1.68
N VAL A 253 -6.94 4.27 -0.66
CA VAL A 253 -7.89 3.24 -0.16
C VAL A 253 -8.84 2.71 -1.26
N HIS A 254 -9.11 3.48 -2.30
CA HIS A 254 -9.93 3.09 -3.45
C HIS A 254 -9.31 1.97 -4.32
N THR A 255 -8.01 1.69 -4.14
CA THR A 255 -7.32 0.64 -4.91
C THR A 255 -7.54 -0.78 -4.39
N LEU A 256 -8.23 -0.91 -3.24
CA LEU A 256 -8.57 -2.20 -2.67
C LEU A 256 -9.60 -2.91 -3.54
N ASP A 257 -9.34 -4.17 -3.87
CA ASP A 257 -10.32 -5.00 -4.57
C ASP A 257 -11.49 -5.39 -3.65
N ALA A 258 -12.50 -6.06 -4.20
CA ALA A 258 -13.70 -6.43 -3.43
C ALA A 258 -13.37 -7.32 -2.22
N TYR A 259 -12.43 -8.28 -2.36
CA TYR A 259 -12.00 -9.14 -1.27
C TYR A 259 -11.31 -8.34 -0.14
N GLN A 260 -10.35 -7.49 -0.50
CA GLN A 260 -9.65 -6.63 0.46
C GLN A 260 -10.59 -5.62 1.12
N SER A 261 -11.60 -5.14 0.40
CA SER A 261 -12.62 -4.24 0.93
C SER A 261 -13.48 -4.90 2.01
N GLU A 262 -13.81 -6.21 1.88
CA GLU A 262 -14.52 -6.95 2.94
C GLU A 262 -13.64 -7.08 4.20
N LEU A 263 -12.33 -7.33 4.04
CA LEU A 263 -11.41 -7.42 5.16
C LEU A 263 -11.18 -6.05 5.84
N LEU A 264 -11.13 -4.97 5.07
CA LEU A 264 -11.01 -3.63 5.63
C LEU A 264 -12.28 -3.20 6.35
N GLU A 265 -13.46 -3.50 5.79
CA GLU A 265 -14.74 -3.25 6.45
C GLU A 265 -14.78 -3.93 7.83
N ASP A 266 -14.40 -5.20 7.90
CA ASP A 266 -14.33 -5.93 9.17
C ASP A 266 -13.37 -5.25 10.16
N LEU A 267 -12.19 -4.84 9.71
CA LEU A 267 -11.21 -4.15 10.55
C LEU A 267 -11.70 -2.76 11.02
N LEU A 268 -12.57 -2.10 10.28
CA LEU A 268 -13.18 -0.82 10.68
C LEU A 268 -14.08 -1.01 11.92
N HIS A 269 -14.75 -2.16 12.09
CA HIS A 269 -15.47 -2.47 13.33
C HIS A 269 -14.52 -2.56 14.53
N TRP A 270 -13.34 -3.19 14.36
CA TRP A 270 -12.30 -3.23 15.40
C TRP A 270 -11.82 -1.83 15.78
N TRP A 271 -11.50 -1.00 14.79
CA TRP A 271 -11.03 0.36 15.03
C TRP A 271 -12.10 1.28 15.61
N ALA A 272 -13.37 1.07 15.27
CA ALA A 272 -14.48 1.77 15.90
C ALA A 272 -14.60 1.41 17.37
N ALA A 273 -14.55 0.11 17.71
CA ALA A 273 -14.61 -0.39 19.09
C ALA A 273 -13.40 0.05 19.96
N THR A 274 -12.24 0.28 19.35
CA THR A 274 -11.04 0.74 20.05
C THR A 274 -10.82 2.25 19.97
N HIS A 275 -11.75 3.01 19.37
CA HIS A 275 -11.65 4.45 19.12
C HIS A 275 -10.34 4.86 18.45
N THR A 276 -9.82 3.98 17.59
CA THR A 276 -8.57 4.22 16.87
C THR A 276 -8.74 5.34 15.85
N PRO A 277 -7.92 6.41 15.90
CA PRO A 277 -7.97 7.46 14.90
C PRO A 277 -7.44 6.98 13.55
N ILE A 278 -8.22 7.24 12.50
CA ILE A 278 -7.91 6.79 11.14
C ILE A 278 -7.86 7.99 10.20
N THR A 279 -6.96 7.95 9.23
CA THR A 279 -6.95 8.86 8.08
C THR A 279 -7.02 8.06 6.79
N PHE A 280 -8.07 8.24 6.01
CA PHE A 280 -8.13 7.78 4.63
C PHE A 280 -7.64 8.88 3.70
N LEU A 281 -6.73 8.52 2.81
CA LEU A 281 -6.26 9.39 1.74
C LEU A 281 -6.62 8.74 0.41
N THR A 282 -7.25 9.50 -0.47
CA THR A 282 -7.61 8.98 -1.78
C THR A 282 -7.69 10.11 -2.81
N ALA A 283 -7.39 9.80 -4.06
CA ALA A 283 -7.69 10.71 -5.17
C ALA A 283 -9.16 10.60 -5.56
N THR A 284 -9.78 9.44 -5.30
CA THR A 284 -11.13 9.11 -5.77
C THR A 284 -11.71 8.02 -4.89
N MET A 285 -12.99 8.11 -4.57
CA MET A 285 -13.71 7.03 -3.87
C MET A 285 -15.16 7.05 -4.33
N PRO A 286 -15.69 5.98 -4.93
CA PRO A 286 -17.09 5.92 -5.31
C PRO A 286 -18.02 6.00 -4.10
N ALA A 287 -19.23 6.50 -4.32
CA ALA A 287 -20.20 6.73 -3.25
C ALA A 287 -20.53 5.44 -2.48
N TRP A 288 -20.74 4.33 -3.18
CA TRP A 288 -21.03 3.04 -2.56
C TRP A 288 -19.92 2.55 -1.60
N GLN A 289 -18.66 2.81 -1.94
CA GLN A 289 -17.52 2.43 -1.09
C GLN A 289 -17.42 3.34 0.14
N GLN A 290 -17.71 4.64 0.00
CA GLN A 290 -17.79 5.56 1.13
C GLN A 290 -18.89 5.12 2.11
N GLU A 291 -20.08 4.78 1.61
CA GLU A 291 -21.20 4.30 2.41
C GLU A 291 -20.86 3.02 3.15
N LYS A 292 -20.28 2.04 2.44
CA LYS A 292 -19.85 0.77 3.02
C LYS A 292 -18.89 0.96 4.20
N PHE A 293 -17.83 1.73 4.00
CA PHE A 293 -16.84 1.96 5.06
C PHE A 293 -17.37 2.84 6.18
N LYS A 294 -18.23 3.81 5.85
CA LYS A 294 -18.88 4.63 6.85
C LYS A 294 -19.78 3.81 7.73
N GLN A 295 -20.62 2.94 7.17
CA GLN A 295 -21.52 2.05 7.92
C GLN A 295 -20.76 1.11 8.87
N ALA A 296 -19.57 0.64 8.50
CA ALA A 296 -18.75 -0.20 9.37
C ALA A 296 -18.14 0.58 10.56
N TYR A 297 -17.82 1.86 10.39
CA TYR A 297 -17.13 2.66 11.40
C TYR A 297 -18.07 3.54 12.23
N SER A 298 -19.08 4.15 11.62
CA SER A 298 -19.98 5.14 12.25
C SER A 298 -21.43 4.63 12.34
N LYS A 299 -22.18 5.17 13.30
CA LYS A 299 -23.65 4.96 13.40
C LYS A 299 -24.45 6.02 12.64
N HIS A 300 -23.79 7.06 12.15
CA HIS A 300 -24.47 8.22 11.59
C HIS A 300 -24.66 8.06 10.09
N ASP A 301 -25.90 8.24 9.63
CA ASP A 301 -26.21 8.36 8.22
C ASP A 301 -25.82 9.76 7.70
N GLY A 302 -25.53 9.84 6.42
CA GLY A 302 -25.23 11.12 5.75
C GLY A 302 -24.76 10.86 4.33
N ASP A 303 -25.06 11.79 3.45
CA ASP A 303 -24.72 11.66 2.03
C ASP A 303 -23.22 11.48 1.82
N PRO A 304 -22.81 10.68 0.84
CA PRO A 304 -21.41 10.54 0.44
C PRO A 304 -20.80 11.88 0.07
N ALA A 305 -19.57 12.10 0.52
CA ALA A 305 -18.86 13.33 0.20
C ALA A 305 -18.46 13.34 -1.28
N ARG A 306 -18.46 14.53 -1.92
CA ARG A 306 -18.05 14.69 -3.32
C ARG A 306 -16.60 15.17 -3.39
N PHE A 307 -15.87 14.65 -4.35
CA PHE A 307 -14.51 15.10 -4.67
C PHE A 307 -14.50 16.55 -5.20
N PRO A 308 -13.58 17.44 -4.81
CA PRO A 308 -12.57 17.26 -3.76
C PRO A 308 -13.07 17.75 -2.41
N SER A 309 -12.97 16.94 -1.38
CA SER A 309 -13.43 17.30 -0.03
C SER A 309 -12.76 16.48 1.06
N PHE A 310 -12.98 16.85 2.30
CA PHE A 310 -12.74 15.96 3.44
C PHE A 310 -13.96 15.93 4.37
N THR A 311 -14.10 14.85 5.09
CA THR A 311 -15.12 14.64 6.12
C THR A 311 -14.56 13.83 7.28
N THR A 312 -15.18 13.94 8.46
CA THR A 312 -14.78 13.17 9.65
C THR A 312 -15.96 12.35 10.13
N TRP A 313 -15.78 11.04 10.20
CA TRP A 313 -16.77 10.10 10.74
C TRP A 313 -16.38 9.76 12.17
N LEU A 314 -17.36 9.76 13.08
CA LEU A 314 -17.16 9.42 14.48
C LEU A 314 -17.39 7.92 14.71
N PRO A 315 -16.57 7.25 15.57
CA PRO A 315 -16.73 5.83 15.81
C PRO A 315 -18.05 5.51 16.50
N ARG A 316 -18.56 4.31 16.24
CA ARG A 316 -19.70 3.76 16.99
C ARG A 316 -19.30 3.65 18.45
N SER A 317 -19.99 4.35 19.36
CA SER A 317 -19.85 4.09 20.78
C SER A 317 -20.85 3.03 21.24
N GLY A 318 -20.40 2.06 22.04
CA GLY A 318 -21.25 1.04 22.63
C GLY A 318 -22.17 1.57 23.72
N ASP A 319 -21.77 2.63 24.44
CA ASP A 319 -22.47 3.13 25.61
C ASP A 319 -23.43 4.27 25.28
N GLU A 320 -24.71 4.03 25.47
CA GLU A 320 -25.79 5.04 25.36
C GLU A 320 -25.76 6.11 26.48
N LEU A 321 -24.73 6.16 27.31
CA LEU A 321 -24.76 6.93 28.58
C LEU A 321 -24.21 8.34 28.50
N ASP A 322 -23.65 8.81 27.37
CA ASP A 322 -23.13 10.17 27.26
C ASP A 322 -23.91 11.04 26.27
N SER A 323 -24.47 12.07 26.88
CA SER A 323 -24.97 13.36 26.38
C SER A 323 -24.80 13.64 24.88
N ALA A 324 -25.90 13.87 24.20
CA ALA A 324 -26.13 14.35 22.82
C ALA A 324 -25.26 13.67 21.76
N PRO A 325 -25.85 12.96 20.80
CA PRO A 325 -25.08 12.26 19.78
C PRO A 325 -24.20 13.25 19.04
N ALA A 326 -22.88 13.09 19.16
CA ALA A 326 -21.95 13.78 18.31
C ALA A 326 -22.26 13.33 16.87
N THR A 327 -22.62 14.24 16.01
CA THR A 327 -22.91 13.97 14.60
C THR A 327 -21.62 14.08 13.78
N ASP A 328 -21.52 13.28 12.72
CA ASP A 328 -20.42 13.41 11.76
C ASP A 328 -20.33 14.88 11.26
N ALA A 329 -19.12 15.36 11.07
CA ALA A 329 -18.94 16.69 10.50
C ALA A 329 -19.37 16.70 9.02
N PRO A 330 -20.08 17.73 8.55
CA PRO A 330 -20.45 17.84 7.14
C PRO A 330 -19.18 17.88 6.27
N PRO A 331 -19.25 17.38 5.02
CA PRO A 331 -18.13 17.46 4.09
C PRO A 331 -17.67 18.90 3.87
N VAL A 332 -16.37 19.13 3.92
CA VAL A 332 -15.72 20.40 3.65
C VAL A 332 -15.06 20.35 2.27
N VAL A 333 -15.51 21.20 1.35
CA VAL A 333 -14.95 21.26 0.00
C VAL A 333 -13.52 21.82 0.05
N ILE A 334 -12.59 21.17 -0.64
CA ILE A 334 -11.21 21.62 -0.78
C ILE A 334 -11.14 22.56 -1.99
N PRO A 335 -10.80 23.85 -1.81
CA PRO A 335 -10.63 24.77 -2.93
C PRO A 335 -9.57 24.22 -3.91
N THR A 336 -9.97 24.07 -5.17
CA THR A 336 -9.11 23.54 -6.24
C THR A 336 -9.32 24.37 -7.49
N GLU A 337 -8.22 24.84 -8.08
CA GLU A 337 -8.29 25.56 -9.36
C GLU A 337 -8.80 24.62 -10.45
N PRO A 338 -9.86 24.96 -11.16
CA PRO A 338 -10.41 24.12 -12.21
C PRO A 338 -9.46 24.06 -13.40
N TYR A 339 -9.35 22.87 -13.98
CA TYR A 339 -8.62 22.66 -15.23
C TYR A 339 -9.30 21.59 -16.09
N THR A 340 -8.92 21.55 -17.35
CA THR A 340 -9.51 20.63 -18.33
C THR A 340 -8.41 19.75 -18.94
N ILE A 341 -8.74 18.50 -19.17
CA ILE A 341 -7.94 17.54 -19.97
C ILE A 341 -8.75 17.16 -21.19
N ASP A 342 -8.20 17.40 -22.37
CA ASP A 342 -8.80 17.00 -23.62
C ASP A 342 -8.58 15.50 -23.85
N LEU A 343 -9.65 14.72 -23.91
CA LEU A 343 -9.60 13.29 -24.21
C LEU A 343 -9.87 13.07 -25.70
N THR A 344 -9.05 12.21 -26.31
CA THR A 344 -9.33 11.66 -27.65
C THR A 344 -9.42 10.15 -27.52
N VAL A 345 -10.48 9.54 -28.08
CA VAL A 345 -10.66 8.08 -28.07
C VAL A 345 -10.49 7.55 -29.48
N ASP A 346 -9.51 6.68 -29.66
CA ASP A 346 -9.23 6.02 -30.93
C ASP A 346 -9.72 4.57 -30.88
N PRO A 347 -10.77 4.19 -31.61
CA PRO A 347 -11.14 2.78 -31.80
C PRO A 347 -10.03 2.07 -32.58
N VAL A 348 -9.51 0.96 -32.05
CA VAL A 348 -8.38 0.23 -32.64
C VAL A 348 -8.66 -1.26 -32.63
N PRO A 349 -8.53 -1.99 -33.75
CA PRO A 349 -8.56 -3.44 -33.74
C PRO A 349 -7.51 -4.02 -32.80
N TYR A 350 -7.84 -5.10 -32.09
CA TYR A 350 -6.98 -5.68 -31.04
C TYR A 350 -5.57 -6.01 -31.54
N ASP A 351 -5.47 -6.58 -32.73
CA ASP A 351 -4.20 -6.96 -33.36
C ASP A 351 -3.36 -5.76 -33.86
N GLN A 352 -3.95 -4.56 -33.93
CA GLN A 352 -3.29 -3.33 -34.37
C GLN A 352 -2.93 -2.37 -33.22
N LEU A 353 -3.21 -2.74 -31.97
CA LEU A 353 -2.94 -1.86 -30.80
C LEU A 353 -1.47 -1.40 -30.74
N VAL A 354 -0.52 -2.32 -30.86
CA VAL A 354 0.92 -2.00 -30.82
C VAL A 354 1.29 -1.06 -31.95
N ASP A 355 0.86 -1.35 -33.17
CA ASP A 355 1.11 -0.49 -34.32
C ASP A 355 0.46 0.90 -34.19
N SER A 356 -0.72 0.96 -33.58
CA SER A 356 -1.38 2.23 -33.27
C SER A 356 -0.58 3.07 -32.28
N HIS A 357 -0.04 2.46 -31.22
CA HIS A 357 0.85 3.15 -30.30
C HIS A 357 2.11 3.65 -30.98
N ILE A 358 2.73 2.81 -31.82
CA ILE A 358 3.94 3.17 -32.58
C ILE A 358 3.68 4.38 -33.47
N ARG A 359 2.61 4.34 -34.28
CA ARG A 359 2.25 5.47 -35.16
C ARG A 359 1.98 6.75 -34.36
N TRP A 360 1.31 6.63 -33.21
CA TRP A 360 1.05 7.79 -32.37
C TRP A 360 2.34 8.39 -31.78
N ILE A 361 3.27 7.57 -31.27
CA ILE A 361 4.56 8.04 -30.78
C ILE A 361 5.32 8.78 -31.88
N GLN A 362 5.38 8.22 -33.09
CA GLN A 362 6.06 8.85 -34.23
C GLN A 362 5.43 10.22 -34.58
N ALA A 363 4.10 10.31 -34.58
CA ALA A 363 3.38 11.57 -34.80
C ALA A 363 3.70 12.60 -33.70
N GLN A 364 3.73 12.17 -32.41
CA GLN A 364 4.09 13.07 -31.31
C GLN A 364 5.55 13.54 -31.41
N ARG A 365 6.47 12.66 -31.78
CA ARG A 365 7.89 13.03 -31.97
C ARG A 365 8.06 14.02 -33.12
N GLN A 366 7.27 13.90 -34.18
CA GLN A 366 7.28 14.86 -35.28
C GLN A 366 6.70 16.22 -34.87
N ALA A 367 5.58 16.23 -34.11
CA ALA A 367 4.93 17.45 -33.66
C ALA A 367 5.69 18.12 -32.49
N TYR A 368 6.22 17.34 -31.58
CA TYR A 368 6.83 17.75 -30.31
C TYR A 368 8.14 17.02 -30.05
N PRO A 369 9.24 17.33 -30.78
CA PRO A 369 10.51 16.58 -30.68
C PRO A 369 11.10 16.47 -29.27
N GLN A 370 10.83 17.47 -28.43
CA GLN A 370 11.36 17.55 -27.06
C GLN A 370 10.36 17.11 -25.98
N ALA A 371 9.22 16.52 -26.36
CA ALA A 371 8.21 16.11 -25.39
C ALA A 371 8.65 14.88 -24.58
N ARG A 372 8.25 14.86 -23.30
CA ARG A 372 8.23 13.67 -22.45
C ARG A 372 6.95 12.88 -22.76
N ILE A 373 7.10 11.77 -23.45
CA ILE A 373 5.98 10.96 -23.93
C ILE A 373 5.77 9.79 -22.99
N GLY A 374 4.53 9.62 -22.51
CA GLY A 374 4.11 8.45 -21.73
C GLY A 374 3.20 7.53 -22.54
N ILE A 375 3.45 6.22 -22.46
CA ILE A 375 2.59 5.17 -23.00
C ILE A 375 2.25 4.19 -21.89
N ILE A 376 0.96 3.99 -21.63
CA ILE A 376 0.51 3.05 -20.59
C ILE A 376 -0.37 1.97 -21.23
N CYS A 377 0.13 0.73 -21.22
CA CYS A 377 -0.52 -0.45 -21.72
C CYS A 377 -1.20 -1.25 -20.60
N ASN A 378 -2.26 -1.97 -20.92
CA ASN A 378 -2.92 -2.86 -19.97
C ASN A 378 -2.16 -4.21 -19.82
N THR A 379 -1.28 -4.56 -20.76
CA THR A 379 -0.50 -5.81 -20.71
C THR A 379 1.00 -5.56 -20.88
N VAL A 380 1.80 -6.41 -20.25
CA VAL A 380 3.27 -6.35 -20.33
C VAL A 380 3.76 -6.63 -21.74
N ASP A 381 3.15 -7.58 -22.45
CA ASP A 381 3.60 -8.00 -23.79
C ASP A 381 3.54 -6.86 -24.80
N ARG A 382 2.47 -6.02 -24.73
CA ARG A 382 2.33 -4.84 -25.58
C ARG A 382 3.36 -3.76 -25.24
N ALA A 383 3.59 -3.53 -23.93
CA ALA A 383 4.61 -2.57 -23.50
C ALA A 383 6.01 -2.98 -23.97
N GLN A 384 6.36 -4.27 -23.86
CA GLN A 384 7.64 -4.81 -24.36
C GLN A 384 7.77 -4.66 -25.89
N ALA A 385 6.71 -4.95 -26.64
CA ALA A 385 6.72 -4.81 -28.11
C ALA A 385 6.93 -3.36 -28.57
N ILE A 386 6.35 -2.38 -27.87
CA ILE A 386 6.55 -0.97 -28.15
C ILE A 386 8.01 -0.58 -27.88
N VAL A 387 8.60 -1.00 -26.76
CA VAL A 387 10.00 -0.72 -26.43
C VAL A 387 10.95 -1.31 -27.47
N GLN A 388 10.68 -2.52 -27.95
CA GLN A 388 11.47 -3.12 -29.04
C GLN A 388 11.44 -2.29 -30.32
N ALA A 389 10.30 -1.70 -30.66
CA ALA A 389 10.16 -0.86 -31.87
C ALA A 389 10.95 0.48 -31.75
N PHE A 390 11.16 0.99 -30.56
CA PHE A 390 11.87 2.24 -30.27
C PHE A 390 13.23 2.04 -29.60
N ASP A 391 13.90 0.92 -29.86
CA ASP A 391 15.20 0.60 -29.27
C ASP A 391 16.23 1.74 -29.37
N HIS A 392 16.21 2.46 -30.48
CA HIS A 392 17.11 3.59 -30.76
C HIS A 392 16.91 4.79 -29.81
N GLU A 393 15.71 4.96 -29.22
CA GLU A 393 15.40 6.02 -28.24
C GLU A 393 15.70 5.61 -26.80
N LYS A 394 16.00 4.33 -26.55
CA LYS A 394 16.20 3.75 -25.22
C LYS A 394 15.04 4.09 -24.25
N PRO A 395 13.81 3.68 -24.55
CA PRO A 395 12.70 3.97 -23.68
C PRO A 395 12.91 3.38 -22.27
N VAL A 396 12.45 4.09 -21.24
CA VAL A 396 12.40 3.53 -19.88
C VAL A 396 11.13 2.71 -19.75
N LEU A 397 11.29 1.41 -19.45
CA LEU A 397 10.18 0.46 -19.32
C LEU A 397 9.92 0.12 -17.85
N LEU A 398 8.64 0.07 -17.43
CA LEU A 398 8.29 -0.32 -16.09
C LEU A 398 7.06 -1.24 -16.05
N HIS A 399 7.25 -2.47 -15.54
CA HIS A 399 6.18 -3.46 -15.36
C HIS A 399 6.51 -4.55 -14.32
N SER A 400 5.55 -5.42 -14.02
CA SER A 400 5.67 -6.45 -12.97
C SER A 400 6.66 -7.58 -13.29
N ARG A 401 6.92 -7.90 -14.59
CA ARG A 401 7.78 -9.01 -15.01
C ARG A 401 9.27 -8.61 -15.07
N MET A 402 9.73 -7.80 -14.13
CA MET A 402 11.12 -7.41 -13.92
C MET A 402 11.57 -7.87 -12.53
N THR A 403 12.87 -8.14 -12.35
CA THR A 403 13.42 -8.38 -11.00
C THR A 403 13.17 -7.16 -10.10
N ALA A 404 13.14 -7.38 -8.78
CA ALA A 404 12.96 -6.29 -7.83
C ALA A 404 13.98 -5.17 -8.04
N GLU A 405 15.25 -5.52 -8.28
CA GLU A 405 16.32 -4.56 -8.56
C GLU A 405 16.14 -3.83 -9.90
N HIS A 406 15.71 -4.52 -10.95
CA HIS A 406 15.51 -3.90 -12.26
C HIS A 406 14.39 -2.85 -12.18
N ARG A 407 13.26 -3.20 -11.54
CA ARG A 407 12.16 -2.24 -11.30
C ARG A 407 12.61 -1.02 -10.49
N ARG A 408 13.39 -1.26 -9.43
CA ARG A 408 13.93 -0.18 -8.60
C ARG A 408 14.79 0.78 -9.41
N ARG A 409 15.75 0.27 -10.20
CA ARG A 409 16.62 1.08 -11.05
C ARG A 409 15.85 1.91 -12.07
N ASN A 410 14.88 1.30 -12.76
CA ASN A 410 14.09 2.01 -13.77
C ASN A 410 13.18 3.08 -13.14
N ALA A 411 12.60 2.81 -11.97
CA ALA A 411 11.83 3.81 -11.23
C ALA A 411 12.70 5.00 -10.78
N GLU A 412 13.90 4.74 -10.26
CA GLU A 412 14.85 5.77 -9.86
C GLU A 412 15.35 6.58 -11.07
N GLU A 413 15.62 5.94 -12.21
CA GLU A 413 15.99 6.62 -13.45
C GLU A 413 14.86 7.57 -13.90
N LEU A 414 13.60 7.15 -13.85
CA LEU A 414 12.46 8.00 -14.18
C LEU A 414 12.35 9.19 -13.22
N GLU A 415 12.46 8.98 -11.93
CA GLU A 415 12.39 10.06 -10.94
C GLU A 415 13.55 11.06 -11.07
N GLN A 416 14.74 10.57 -11.39
CA GLN A 416 15.92 11.44 -11.63
C GLN A 416 15.80 12.22 -12.94
N SER A 417 15.26 11.61 -14.00
CA SER A 417 15.16 12.22 -15.32
C SER A 417 14.00 13.20 -15.45
N ILE A 418 12.80 12.82 -15.03
CA ILE A 418 11.57 13.59 -15.22
C ILE A 418 10.75 13.75 -13.90
N GLY A 419 11.34 13.47 -12.76
CA GLY A 419 10.78 13.74 -11.44
C GLY A 419 10.90 15.19 -11.00
N LYS A 420 10.75 15.46 -9.70
CA LYS A 420 10.72 16.82 -9.12
C LYS A 420 11.90 17.70 -9.51
N ASN A 421 13.09 17.16 -9.61
CA ASN A 421 14.33 17.85 -9.98
C ASN A 421 14.84 17.44 -11.37
N GLY A 422 14.05 16.66 -12.10
CA GLY A 422 14.44 16.12 -13.39
C GLY A 422 14.45 17.17 -14.49
N ALA A 423 15.57 17.27 -15.22
CA ALA A 423 15.77 18.23 -16.28
C ALA A 423 15.77 17.61 -17.70
N ALA A 424 15.53 16.29 -17.81
CA ALA A 424 15.52 15.63 -19.12
C ALA A 424 14.38 16.18 -19.99
N MET A 425 14.71 16.59 -21.20
CA MET A 425 13.76 17.20 -22.15
C MET A 425 13.07 16.14 -23.01
N THR A 426 13.77 15.12 -23.47
CA THR A 426 13.22 14.11 -24.38
C THR A 426 13.29 12.75 -23.72
N VAL A 427 12.14 12.21 -23.34
CA VAL A 427 12.02 10.87 -22.71
C VAL A 427 10.83 10.14 -23.30
N LEU A 428 10.98 8.85 -23.58
CA LEU A 428 9.88 7.93 -23.87
C LEU A 428 9.75 6.96 -22.70
N VAL A 429 8.62 7.04 -22.02
CA VAL A 429 8.25 6.17 -20.89
C VAL A 429 7.19 5.19 -21.38
N VAL A 430 7.45 3.91 -21.22
CA VAL A 430 6.49 2.86 -21.57
C VAL A 430 6.27 1.96 -20.35
N GLY A 431 5.05 1.59 -20.06
CA GLY A 431 4.80 0.63 -18.97
C GLY A 431 3.36 0.24 -18.82
N THR A 432 3.08 -0.37 -17.69
CA THR A 432 1.74 -0.83 -17.31
C THR A 432 1.25 -0.06 -16.09
N GLN A 433 0.32 -0.62 -15.32
CA GLN A 433 -0.17 -0.04 -14.05
C GLN A 433 0.95 0.35 -13.08
N ALA A 434 2.15 -0.19 -13.25
CA ALA A 434 3.31 0.18 -12.45
C ALA A 434 3.68 1.68 -12.52
N ILE A 435 3.27 2.39 -13.59
CA ILE A 435 3.48 3.84 -13.74
C ILE A 435 2.41 4.65 -12.98
N GLU A 436 1.24 4.08 -12.74
CA GLU A 436 0.12 4.77 -12.06
C GLU A 436 0.44 5.10 -10.61
N ALA A 437 1.06 4.17 -9.92
CA ALA A 437 1.32 4.27 -8.50
C ALA A 437 2.74 4.80 -8.20
N SER A 438 2.85 5.71 -7.26
CA SER A 438 4.08 6.09 -6.53
C SER A 438 5.16 6.88 -7.24
N LEU A 439 5.16 6.97 -8.55
CA LEU A 439 6.19 7.71 -9.25
C LEU A 439 5.87 9.20 -9.29
N ASP A 440 6.84 10.03 -8.91
CA ASP A 440 6.72 11.49 -9.03
C ASP A 440 7.30 11.96 -10.38
N ILE A 441 6.61 11.59 -11.47
CA ILE A 441 7.01 11.91 -12.84
C ILE A 441 6.10 12.96 -13.48
N ASP A 442 6.66 13.70 -14.43
CA ASP A 442 6.01 14.81 -15.14
C ASP A 442 6.07 14.60 -16.64
N LEU A 443 4.97 14.15 -17.24
CA LEU A 443 4.81 13.90 -18.67
C LEU A 443 4.22 15.13 -19.38
N ASP A 444 4.56 15.31 -20.67
CA ASP A 444 4.00 16.36 -21.51
C ASP A 444 2.80 15.88 -22.30
N VAL A 445 2.87 14.67 -22.88
CA VAL A 445 1.79 14.02 -23.61
C VAL A 445 1.66 12.58 -23.14
N LEU A 446 0.44 12.07 -23.14
CA LEU A 446 0.12 10.74 -22.63
C LEU A 446 -0.80 10.02 -23.62
N ARG A 447 -0.46 8.78 -23.93
CA ARG A 447 -1.39 7.81 -24.54
C ARG A 447 -1.57 6.62 -23.61
N THR A 448 -2.80 6.19 -23.47
CA THR A 448 -3.15 5.05 -22.64
C THR A 448 -4.10 4.12 -23.38
N GLU A 449 -4.06 2.83 -23.09
CA GLU A 449 -5.19 1.97 -23.39
C GLU A 449 -6.37 2.30 -22.49
N LEU A 450 -7.58 2.03 -22.94
CA LEU A 450 -8.80 2.23 -22.15
C LEU A 450 -8.71 1.45 -20.85
N CYS A 451 -9.05 2.09 -19.74
CA CYS A 451 -8.88 1.58 -18.39
C CYS A 451 -10.00 2.08 -17.47
N PRO A 452 -10.18 1.53 -16.27
CA PRO A 452 -11.13 2.04 -15.26
C PRO A 452 -10.93 3.53 -14.97
N ALA A 453 -12.00 4.19 -14.54
CA ALA A 453 -12.01 5.64 -14.30
C ALA A 453 -10.94 6.07 -13.29
N GLU A 454 -10.76 5.32 -12.21
CA GLU A 454 -9.75 5.58 -11.18
C GLU A 454 -8.33 5.55 -11.77
N SER A 455 -8.03 4.52 -12.56
CA SER A 455 -6.75 4.42 -13.27
C SER A 455 -6.56 5.58 -14.24
N LEU A 456 -7.59 5.97 -15.00
CA LEU A 456 -7.51 7.10 -15.94
C LEU A 456 -7.19 8.41 -15.20
N ILE A 457 -7.81 8.65 -14.05
CA ILE A 457 -7.56 9.84 -13.23
C ILE A 457 -6.13 9.81 -12.65
N GLN A 458 -5.65 8.65 -12.21
CA GLN A 458 -4.26 8.50 -11.73
C GLN A 458 -3.24 8.75 -12.85
N ARG A 459 -3.49 8.22 -14.06
CA ARG A 459 -2.69 8.46 -15.27
C ARG A 459 -2.71 9.94 -15.64
N ALA A 460 -3.88 10.57 -15.60
CA ALA A 460 -4.03 12.02 -15.80
C ALA A 460 -3.20 12.84 -14.81
N GLY A 461 -3.08 12.39 -13.57
CA GLY A 461 -2.23 13.00 -12.54
C GLY A 461 -0.72 12.93 -12.82
N ARG A 462 -0.27 12.23 -13.87
CA ARG A 462 1.12 12.23 -14.35
C ARG A 462 1.37 13.24 -15.46
N LEU A 463 0.30 13.82 -16.01
CA LEU A 463 0.35 14.77 -17.11
C LEU A 463 0.41 16.20 -16.56
N TRP A 464 1.47 16.96 -16.92
CA TRP A 464 1.70 18.32 -16.45
C TRP A 464 1.62 18.42 -14.92
N ARG A 465 2.28 17.53 -14.26
CA ARG A 465 2.23 17.42 -12.79
C ARG A 465 2.84 18.64 -12.09
N ARG A 466 3.63 19.44 -12.83
CA ARG A 466 4.35 20.58 -12.30
C ARG A 466 3.79 21.88 -12.85
N ASP A 467 3.26 22.69 -11.95
CA ASP A 467 2.69 23.99 -12.27
C ASP A 467 3.76 25.07 -12.51
N ASP A 468 5.00 24.83 -12.03
CA ASP A 468 6.15 25.75 -12.15
C ASP A 468 6.84 25.70 -13.51
N VAL A 469 6.45 24.79 -14.40
CA VAL A 469 7.06 24.64 -15.72
C VAL A 469 6.14 25.20 -16.80
N ALA A 470 6.58 26.27 -17.47
CA ALA A 470 5.91 26.80 -18.65
C ALA A 470 6.02 25.83 -19.83
N ARG A 471 4.94 25.13 -20.17
CA ARG A 471 4.93 24.12 -21.24
C ARG A 471 5.27 24.71 -22.60
N ALA A 472 4.77 25.91 -22.89
CA ALA A 472 5.05 26.60 -24.14
C ALA A 472 6.56 26.85 -24.35
N ASP A 473 7.31 27.05 -23.25
CA ASP A 473 8.76 27.27 -23.31
C ASP A 473 9.52 25.94 -23.49
N ARG A 474 9.04 24.83 -22.86
CA ARG A 474 9.68 23.50 -22.96
C ARG A 474 9.25 22.75 -24.21
N VAL A 475 7.97 22.78 -24.55
CA VAL A 475 7.37 22.06 -25.68
C VAL A 475 6.56 23.05 -26.52
N PRO A 476 7.21 23.77 -27.45
CA PRO A 476 6.54 24.74 -28.31
C PRO A 476 5.35 24.13 -29.04
N GLY A 477 4.22 24.84 -29.05
CA GLY A 477 2.97 24.40 -29.67
C GLY A 477 2.08 23.50 -28.81
N LEU A 478 2.54 23.05 -27.63
CA LEU A 478 1.73 22.25 -26.72
C LEU A 478 0.96 23.17 -25.74
N ALA A 479 -0.30 23.50 -26.11
CA ALA A 479 -1.12 24.48 -25.38
C ALA A 479 -2.06 23.85 -24.35
N HIS A 480 -2.43 22.57 -24.50
CA HIS A 480 -3.45 21.90 -23.69
C HIS A 480 -3.00 20.55 -23.18
N LYS A 481 -3.49 20.17 -21.99
CA LYS A 481 -3.35 18.82 -21.46
C LYS A 481 -4.19 17.88 -22.32
N THR A 482 -3.57 16.88 -22.94
CA THR A 482 -4.28 15.94 -23.81
C THR A 482 -3.90 14.50 -23.47
N ILE A 483 -4.92 13.64 -23.34
CA ILE A 483 -4.75 12.20 -23.24
C ILE A 483 -5.39 11.51 -24.44
N SER A 484 -4.61 10.72 -25.15
CA SER A 484 -5.09 9.84 -26.20
C SER A 484 -5.40 8.46 -25.62
N ILE A 485 -6.60 7.96 -25.84
CA ILE A 485 -7.07 6.67 -25.34
C ILE A 485 -7.24 5.71 -26.53
N ALA A 486 -6.47 4.63 -26.54
CA ALA A 486 -6.66 3.52 -27.47
C ALA A 486 -7.70 2.57 -26.89
N ALA A 487 -8.86 2.51 -27.51
CA ALA A 487 -9.94 1.59 -27.15
C ALA A 487 -10.02 0.44 -28.16
N ILE A 488 -10.13 -0.81 -27.67
CA ILE A 488 -10.30 -1.95 -28.57
C ILE A 488 -11.68 -1.87 -29.18
N ASP A 489 -11.76 -1.97 -30.52
CA ASP A 489 -13.02 -1.99 -31.23
C ASP A 489 -13.72 -3.35 -31.06
N ASN A 490 -14.96 -3.33 -30.54
CA ASN A 490 -15.77 -4.52 -30.25
C ASN A 490 -14.99 -5.64 -29.52
N PRO A 491 -14.47 -5.38 -28.29
CA PRO A 491 -13.57 -6.31 -27.62
C PRO A 491 -14.30 -7.58 -27.15
N LYS A 492 -13.61 -8.72 -27.25
CA LYS A 492 -13.98 -9.92 -26.49
C LYS A 492 -13.45 -9.81 -25.07
N GLU A 493 -14.11 -10.44 -24.10
CA GLU A 493 -13.74 -10.38 -22.68
C GLU A 493 -12.24 -10.66 -22.40
N TRP A 494 -11.65 -11.67 -23.06
CA TRP A 494 -10.24 -12.00 -22.88
C TRP A 494 -9.26 -10.93 -23.43
N GLN A 495 -9.72 -10.07 -24.34
CA GLN A 495 -8.89 -9.00 -24.96
C GLN A 495 -8.76 -7.78 -24.05
N THR A 496 -9.70 -7.58 -23.13
CA THR A 496 -9.74 -6.44 -22.23
C THR A 496 -8.96 -6.67 -20.93
N LYS A 497 -8.58 -7.92 -20.65
CA LYS A 497 -7.84 -8.26 -19.41
C LYS A 497 -6.61 -7.34 -19.19
N PRO A 498 -6.39 -6.89 -17.94
CA PRO A 498 -6.96 -7.42 -16.69
C PRO A 498 -8.33 -6.86 -16.29
N TYR A 499 -8.95 -6.03 -17.07
CA TYR A 499 -10.23 -5.40 -16.76
C TYR A 499 -11.42 -6.14 -17.38
N PHE A 500 -12.62 -5.96 -16.85
CA PHE A 500 -13.85 -6.48 -17.45
C PHE A 500 -14.28 -5.59 -18.62
N ALA A 501 -14.78 -6.20 -19.70
CA ALA A 501 -15.25 -5.45 -20.87
C ALA A 501 -16.39 -4.51 -20.48
N ALA A 502 -17.38 -4.96 -19.70
CA ALA A 502 -18.48 -4.13 -19.22
C ALA A 502 -18.01 -2.90 -18.40
N GLN A 503 -16.99 -3.05 -17.56
CA GLN A 503 -16.39 -1.92 -16.84
C GLN A 503 -15.79 -0.89 -17.79
N LEU A 504 -15.06 -1.35 -18.81
CA LEU A 504 -14.46 -0.47 -19.81
C LEU A 504 -15.51 0.20 -20.69
N ASP A 505 -16.59 -0.50 -21.02
CA ASP A 505 -17.70 0.05 -21.80
C ASP A 505 -18.42 1.18 -21.05
N ARG A 506 -18.64 1.05 -19.74
CA ARG A 506 -19.17 2.16 -18.93
C ARG A 506 -18.27 3.40 -18.98
N VAL A 507 -16.95 3.22 -18.91
CA VAL A 507 -15.99 4.32 -19.06
C VAL A 507 -16.06 4.95 -20.45
N ALA A 508 -16.08 4.12 -21.50
CA ALA A 508 -16.17 4.59 -22.88
C ALA A 508 -17.47 5.35 -23.15
N HIS A 509 -18.61 4.82 -22.69
CA HIS A 509 -19.91 5.49 -22.80
C HIS A 509 -19.94 6.82 -22.05
N TRP A 510 -19.40 6.88 -20.84
CA TRP A 510 -19.33 8.12 -20.08
C TRP A 510 -18.49 9.18 -20.80
N ILE A 511 -17.31 8.80 -21.33
CA ILE A 511 -16.47 9.71 -22.11
C ILE A 511 -17.20 10.15 -23.40
N ALA A 512 -17.89 9.23 -24.08
CA ALA A 512 -18.64 9.54 -25.31
C ALA A 512 -19.76 10.55 -25.04
N ALA A 513 -20.38 10.54 -23.86
CA ALA A 513 -21.43 11.46 -23.45
C ALA A 513 -20.94 12.88 -23.12
N LEU A 514 -19.62 13.10 -22.96
CA LEU A 514 -19.08 14.44 -22.82
C LEU A 514 -19.33 15.30 -24.06
N ASP A 515 -19.54 16.61 -23.86
CA ASP A 515 -19.64 17.56 -24.94
C ASP A 515 -18.37 17.50 -25.81
N GLU A 516 -18.55 17.52 -27.12
CA GLU A 516 -17.45 17.52 -28.06
C GLU A 516 -17.04 18.93 -28.46
N VAL A 517 -15.76 19.23 -28.32
CA VAL A 517 -15.18 20.52 -28.77
C VAL A 517 -13.98 20.21 -29.64
N GLU A 518 -14.00 20.60 -30.92
CA GLU A 518 -12.91 20.39 -31.87
C GLU A 518 -12.43 18.91 -31.94
N SER A 519 -13.37 17.97 -31.99
CA SER A 519 -13.11 16.51 -31.98
C SER A 519 -12.41 15.99 -30.71
N LYS A 520 -12.52 16.70 -29.60
CA LYS A 520 -12.00 16.31 -28.28
C LYS A 520 -13.13 16.29 -27.25
N LYS A 521 -12.97 15.46 -26.24
CA LYS A 521 -13.90 15.32 -25.12
C LYS A 521 -13.28 15.94 -23.87
N PRO A 522 -13.64 17.19 -23.48
CA PRO A 522 -13.04 17.88 -22.36
C PRO A 522 -13.53 17.30 -21.03
N LEU A 523 -12.61 16.66 -20.27
CA LEU A 523 -12.84 16.22 -18.88
C LEU A 523 -12.47 17.37 -17.93
N ARG A 524 -13.46 17.87 -17.19
CA ARG A 524 -13.30 19.02 -16.29
C ARG A 524 -12.99 18.57 -14.87
N PHE A 525 -11.87 19.02 -14.36
CA PHE A 525 -11.47 18.86 -12.97
C PHE A 525 -11.76 20.14 -12.18
N PRO A 526 -12.30 20.06 -10.94
CA PRO A 526 -12.73 18.82 -10.25
C PRO A 526 -14.17 18.40 -10.58
N ASP A 527 -14.95 19.18 -11.29
CA ASP A 527 -16.42 19.18 -11.32
C ASP A 527 -17.04 17.84 -11.76
N GLN A 528 -16.42 17.16 -12.73
CA GLN A 528 -16.97 15.94 -13.32
C GLN A 528 -16.41 14.66 -12.69
N ILE A 529 -15.40 14.74 -11.84
CA ILE A 529 -14.64 13.57 -11.39
C ILE A 529 -15.49 12.63 -10.54
N GLN A 530 -16.26 13.15 -9.58
CA GLN A 530 -17.08 12.28 -8.73
C GLN A 530 -18.16 11.54 -9.53
N ASP A 531 -18.81 12.24 -10.49
CA ASP A 531 -19.82 11.61 -11.34
C ASP A 531 -19.22 10.58 -12.28
N PHE A 532 -18.03 10.88 -12.84
CA PHE A 532 -17.29 9.91 -13.67
C PHE A 532 -16.99 8.63 -12.88
N ILE A 533 -16.50 8.74 -11.65
CA ILE A 533 -16.19 7.60 -10.81
C ILE A 533 -17.45 6.83 -10.43
N ASN A 534 -18.48 7.51 -9.94
CA ASN A 534 -19.70 6.85 -9.50
C ASN A 534 -20.39 6.05 -10.63
N GLN A 535 -20.37 6.57 -11.87
CA GLN A 535 -20.99 5.89 -13.00
C GLN A 535 -20.12 4.79 -13.63
N SER A 536 -18.81 4.85 -13.44
CA SER A 536 -17.88 3.89 -14.04
C SER A 536 -17.48 2.76 -13.07
N SER A 537 -17.42 3.06 -11.78
CA SER A 537 -17.03 2.14 -10.70
C SER A 537 -18.25 1.87 -9.82
N MET A 538 -19.03 0.89 -10.23
CA MET A 538 -20.28 0.51 -9.57
C MET A 538 -20.06 -0.58 -8.54
N GLY A 539 -20.79 -0.52 -7.42
CA GLY A 539 -20.93 -1.62 -6.48
C GLY A 539 -21.88 -2.70 -7.00
N LEU A 540 -21.96 -3.79 -6.25
CA LEU A 540 -22.78 -4.95 -6.66
C LEU A 540 -24.26 -4.59 -6.85
N THR A 541 -24.82 -3.75 -5.98
CA THR A 541 -26.24 -3.33 -6.04
C THR A 541 -26.53 -2.50 -7.29
N GLU A 542 -25.64 -1.54 -7.61
CA GLU A 542 -25.77 -0.72 -8.81
C GLU A 542 -25.65 -1.57 -10.10
N LEU A 543 -24.69 -2.52 -10.12
CA LEU A 543 -24.51 -3.42 -11.26
C LEU A 543 -25.75 -4.27 -11.52
N PHE A 544 -26.38 -4.84 -10.48
CA PHE A 544 -27.62 -5.59 -10.64
C PHE A 544 -28.78 -4.73 -11.13
N THR A 545 -28.85 -3.48 -10.71
CA THR A 545 -29.89 -2.55 -11.16
C THR A 545 -29.73 -2.24 -12.64
N THR A 546 -28.50 -1.94 -13.08
CA THR A 546 -28.18 -1.62 -14.47
C THR A 546 -28.49 -2.79 -15.42
N LEU A 547 -28.18 -4.04 -15.02
CA LEU A 547 -28.46 -5.22 -15.84
C LEU A 547 -29.96 -5.52 -16.03
N ASN A 548 -30.80 -5.12 -15.07
CA ASN A 548 -32.23 -5.31 -15.20
C ASN A 548 -32.89 -4.32 -16.17
N ASP A 549 -32.22 -3.19 -16.44
CA ASP A 549 -32.71 -2.14 -17.33
C ASP A 549 -32.28 -2.34 -18.80
N ASP A 550 -31.20 -3.11 -19.06
CA ASP A 550 -30.68 -3.39 -20.41
C ASP A 550 -30.97 -4.84 -20.84
N GLU A 551 -31.93 -5.01 -21.79
CA GLU A 551 -32.32 -6.33 -22.30
C GLU A 551 -31.32 -6.95 -23.30
N ASP A 552 -30.37 -6.20 -23.87
CA ASP A 552 -29.64 -6.63 -25.08
C ASP A 552 -28.17 -7.06 -24.93
N ASP A 553 -27.48 -6.83 -23.80
CA ASP A 553 -26.03 -7.14 -23.70
C ASP A 553 -25.58 -7.71 -22.33
N ASN A 554 -26.31 -8.69 -21.82
CA ASN A 554 -26.19 -9.20 -20.45
C ASN A 554 -24.95 -10.08 -20.14
N ALA A 555 -24.24 -10.61 -21.16
CA ALA A 555 -23.22 -11.64 -20.90
C ALA A 555 -21.94 -11.09 -20.23
N SER A 556 -21.41 -9.94 -20.69
CA SER A 556 -20.17 -9.36 -20.17
C SER A 556 -20.33 -8.77 -18.75
N GLY A 557 -21.49 -8.19 -18.44
CA GLY A 557 -21.81 -7.69 -17.12
C GLY A 557 -21.98 -8.81 -16.08
N MET A 558 -22.45 -9.97 -16.49
CA MET A 558 -22.60 -11.15 -15.62
C MET A 558 -21.26 -11.71 -15.18
N ASP A 559 -20.21 -11.67 -16.01
CA ASP A 559 -18.87 -12.12 -15.62
C ASP A 559 -18.27 -11.20 -14.55
N GLU A 560 -18.45 -9.88 -14.66
CA GLU A 560 -18.04 -8.91 -13.64
C GLU A 560 -18.77 -9.14 -12.31
N ILE A 561 -20.08 -9.32 -12.33
CA ILE A 561 -20.89 -9.60 -11.15
C ILE A 561 -20.48 -10.91 -10.50
N ALA A 562 -20.30 -11.98 -11.29
CA ALA A 562 -19.88 -13.29 -10.76
C ALA A 562 -18.54 -13.20 -10.03
N GLU A 563 -17.59 -12.48 -10.60
CA GLU A 563 -16.28 -12.25 -9.99
C GLU A 563 -16.39 -11.43 -8.69
N LEU A 564 -17.20 -10.35 -8.69
CA LEU A 564 -17.45 -9.56 -7.49
C LEU A 564 -18.09 -10.39 -6.38
N ILE A 565 -19.12 -11.18 -6.70
CA ILE A 565 -19.76 -12.09 -5.75
C ILE A 565 -18.75 -13.10 -5.21
N HIS A 566 -17.91 -13.66 -6.07
CA HIS A 566 -16.88 -14.59 -5.66
C HIS A 566 -15.91 -13.96 -4.65
N LYS A 567 -15.41 -12.77 -4.93
CA LYS A 567 -14.48 -12.02 -4.06
C LYS A 567 -15.12 -11.61 -2.73
N ILE A 568 -16.35 -11.09 -2.77
CA ILE A 568 -17.12 -10.71 -1.58
C ILE A 568 -17.35 -11.94 -0.69
N ASN A 569 -17.85 -13.04 -1.26
CA ASN A 569 -18.08 -14.27 -0.50
C ASN A 569 -16.78 -14.84 0.08
N ALA A 570 -15.69 -14.81 -0.68
CA ALA A 570 -14.38 -15.25 -0.18
C ALA A 570 -13.90 -14.40 0.99
N GLY A 571 -14.07 -13.07 0.91
CA GLY A 571 -13.74 -12.15 2.00
C GLY A 571 -14.58 -12.41 3.25
N ASN A 572 -15.90 -12.51 3.10
CA ASN A 572 -16.83 -12.80 4.19
C ASN A 572 -16.57 -14.16 4.86
N ASN A 573 -16.17 -15.17 4.09
CA ASN A 573 -15.83 -16.49 4.63
C ASN A 573 -14.44 -16.53 5.31
N ALA A 574 -13.54 -15.64 4.94
CA ALA A 574 -12.18 -15.60 5.46
C ALA A 574 -12.07 -14.74 6.73
N ARG A 575 -12.86 -13.69 6.85
CA ARG A 575 -12.80 -12.71 7.95
C ARG A 575 -13.25 -13.30 9.29
N ILE A 576 -12.85 -12.64 10.36
CA ILE A 576 -13.21 -12.98 11.74
C ILE A 576 -14.68 -12.63 12.04
N ASP A 577 -15.21 -11.61 11.38
CA ASP A 577 -16.49 -10.97 11.66
C ASP A 577 -16.50 -10.26 13.03
N PHE A 578 -15.77 -9.16 13.12
CA PHE A 578 -15.71 -8.36 14.33
C PHE A 578 -17.08 -7.78 14.76
N SER A 579 -18.03 -7.62 13.85
CA SER A 579 -19.37 -7.18 14.20
C SER A 579 -20.06 -8.16 15.17
N THR A 580 -19.77 -9.45 15.05
CA THR A 580 -20.27 -10.52 15.94
C THR A 580 -19.34 -10.74 17.15
N VAL A 581 -18.03 -10.83 16.92
CA VAL A 581 -17.04 -11.14 17.99
C VAL A 581 -16.98 -10.06 19.06
N LEU A 582 -17.23 -8.80 18.71
CA LEU A 582 -17.20 -7.67 19.65
C LEU A 582 -18.58 -7.33 20.23
N ALA A 583 -19.62 -8.09 19.90
CA ALA A 583 -20.94 -7.92 20.50
C ALA A 583 -20.92 -8.30 21.99
N ASP A 584 -21.76 -7.67 22.81
CA ASP A 584 -21.81 -7.90 24.25
C ASP A 584 -22.22 -9.33 24.64
N ASP A 585 -22.90 -10.05 23.74
CA ASP A 585 -23.35 -11.43 23.91
C ASP A 585 -22.35 -12.46 23.28
N ALA A 586 -21.19 -12.01 22.80
CA ALA A 586 -20.17 -12.88 22.23
C ALA A 586 -19.71 -13.96 23.22
N THR A 587 -19.58 -15.19 22.74
CA THR A 587 -19.18 -16.34 23.56
C THR A 587 -17.64 -16.49 23.61
N ASN A 588 -17.13 -17.20 24.64
CA ASN A 588 -15.71 -17.52 24.72
C ASN A 588 -15.19 -18.27 23.48
N THR A 589 -16.05 -19.00 22.78
CA THR A 589 -15.70 -19.75 21.57
C THR A 589 -15.32 -18.79 20.43
N ASP A 590 -15.97 -17.62 20.35
CA ASP A 590 -15.73 -16.62 19.32
C ASP A 590 -14.31 -16.03 19.42
N PHE A 591 -13.75 -15.92 20.63
CA PHE A 591 -12.38 -15.48 20.85
C PHE A 591 -11.31 -16.48 20.38
N PHE A 592 -11.59 -17.79 20.50
CA PHE A 592 -10.66 -18.82 20.05
C PHE A 592 -10.59 -18.91 18.52
N THR A 593 -11.61 -18.46 17.81
CA THR A 593 -11.60 -18.42 16.33
C THR A 593 -10.59 -17.45 15.78
N ILE A 594 -10.17 -16.43 16.55
CA ILE A 594 -9.24 -15.38 16.14
C ILE A 594 -7.81 -15.89 15.88
N THR A 595 -7.42 -17.10 16.34
CA THR A 595 -6.00 -17.50 16.38
C THR A 595 -5.67 -18.84 15.72
N HIS A 596 -6.55 -19.47 14.98
CA HIS A 596 -6.45 -20.93 14.75
C HIS A 596 -5.94 -21.44 13.40
N LYS A 597 -5.36 -20.63 12.50
CA LYS A 597 -4.79 -21.17 11.25
C LYS A 597 -3.32 -20.77 11.08
N ASP A 598 -2.46 -21.79 11.08
CA ASP A 598 -0.99 -21.65 11.04
C ASP A 598 -0.40 -21.34 9.66
N GLU A 599 -1.17 -21.35 8.58
CA GLU A 599 -0.67 -21.24 7.22
C GLU A 599 -1.42 -20.17 6.42
N LEU A 600 -0.69 -19.33 5.68
CA LEU A 600 -1.16 -18.45 4.61
C LEU A 600 -1.17 -16.93 4.87
N ALA A 601 -0.31 -16.40 5.73
CA ALA A 601 -0.44 -15.00 6.15
C ALA A 601 -0.28 -13.95 5.04
N GLU A 602 0.55 -14.14 4.02
CA GLU A 602 0.77 -13.08 2.99
C GLU A 602 -0.03 -13.31 1.70
N THR A 603 -0.40 -14.54 1.40
CA THR A 603 -1.28 -14.88 0.27
C THR A 603 -2.76 -14.75 0.63
N ALA A 604 -3.09 -14.74 1.93
CA ALA A 604 -4.45 -14.69 2.42
C ALA A 604 -5.12 -13.31 2.33
N THR A 605 -4.36 -12.23 2.07
CA THR A 605 -4.91 -10.86 1.94
C THR A 605 -5.28 -10.48 0.51
N ARG A 606 -5.02 -11.37 -0.45
CA ARG A 606 -5.35 -11.18 -1.87
C ARG A 606 -5.89 -12.46 -2.44
N LEU A 607 -7.05 -12.39 -3.06
CA LEU A 607 -7.55 -13.48 -3.90
C LEU A 607 -6.77 -13.43 -5.22
N ILE A 608 -5.87 -14.39 -5.42
CA ILE A 608 -4.99 -14.41 -6.60
C ILE A 608 -5.73 -15.10 -7.74
N ASP A 609 -6.24 -14.33 -8.68
CA ASP A 609 -6.90 -14.84 -9.89
C ASP A 609 -5.92 -15.43 -10.90
N ARG A 610 -4.63 -15.09 -10.79
CA ARG A 610 -3.57 -15.62 -11.61
C ARG A 610 -2.49 -16.23 -10.73
N ILE A 611 -2.26 -17.51 -10.92
CA ILE A 611 -1.16 -18.19 -10.23
C ILE A 611 0.14 -17.64 -10.80
N THR A 612 0.92 -16.98 -9.96
CA THR A 612 2.32 -16.63 -10.24
C THR A 612 3.21 -17.46 -9.35
N ILE A 613 4.41 -17.73 -9.83
CA ILE A 613 5.44 -18.41 -9.05
C ILE A 613 6.50 -17.39 -8.67
N PRO A 614 6.62 -17.02 -7.40
CA PRO A 614 7.67 -16.13 -6.95
C PRO A 614 9.02 -16.86 -7.03
N ALA A 615 9.95 -16.36 -7.82
CA ALA A 615 11.22 -17.01 -8.04
C ALA A 615 12.41 -16.07 -7.95
N ILE A 616 13.54 -16.58 -7.45
CA ILE A 616 14.85 -15.94 -7.50
C ILE A 616 15.52 -16.35 -8.81
N LEU A 617 15.92 -15.39 -9.62
CA LEU A 617 16.65 -15.66 -10.84
C LEU A 617 18.15 -15.82 -10.55
N HIS A 618 18.68 -16.98 -10.90
CA HIS A 618 20.11 -17.25 -10.85
C HIS A 618 20.74 -17.00 -12.22
N ASP A 619 21.73 -16.13 -12.26
CA ASP A 619 22.53 -15.84 -13.45
C ASP A 619 24.00 -15.64 -13.08
N PRO A 620 24.84 -16.68 -13.22
CA PRO A 620 26.26 -16.60 -12.87
C PRO A 620 27.05 -15.62 -13.74
N THR A 621 26.48 -15.17 -14.87
CA THR A 621 27.14 -14.18 -15.75
C THR A 621 26.89 -12.75 -15.29
N GLY A 622 25.91 -12.52 -14.38
CA GLY A 622 25.57 -11.19 -13.88
C GLY A 622 24.92 -10.27 -14.90
N THR A 623 24.35 -10.82 -15.98
CA THR A 623 23.72 -10.04 -17.04
C THR A 623 22.32 -9.56 -16.65
N ILE A 624 21.63 -10.28 -15.78
CA ILE A 624 20.30 -9.91 -15.28
C ILE A 624 20.45 -8.94 -14.11
N PRO A 625 19.82 -7.76 -14.13
CA PRO A 625 19.88 -6.82 -13.01
C PRO A 625 19.38 -7.44 -11.70
N GLY A 626 20.25 -7.49 -10.70
CA GLY A 626 19.95 -8.01 -9.36
C GLY A 626 19.88 -9.53 -9.25
N ALA A 627 20.14 -10.30 -10.32
CA ALA A 627 20.14 -11.76 -10.24
C ALA A 627 21.16 -12.29 -9.22
N TRP A 628 20.86 -13.46 -8.65
CA TRP A 628 21.79 -14.18 -7.82
C TRP A 628 22.95 -14.72 -8.68
N THR A 629 24.17 -14.31 -8.38
CA THR A 629 25.38 -14.69 -9.15
C THR A 629 26.19 -15.78 -8.48
N GLY A 630 25.98 -16.04 -7.17
CA GLY A 630 26.59 -17.13 -6.46
C GLY A 630 26.00 -18.51 -6.84
N SER A 631 26.62 -19.59 -6.41
CA SER A 631 26.10 -20.95 -6.68
C SER A 631 24.76 -21.20 -5.97
N ILE A 632 23.99 -22.16 -6.45
CA ILE A 632 22.75 -22.62 -5.78
C ILE A 632 23.05 -23.25 -4.41
N ALA A 633 24.22 -23.88 -4.24
CA ALA A 633 24.65 -24.40 -2.95
C ALA A 633 24.87 -23.27 -1.93
N GLU A 634 25.44 -22.14 -2.35
CA GLU A 634 25.58 -20.95 -1.50
C GLU A 634 24.20 -20.37 -1.16
N LEU A 635 23.29 -20.23 -2.11
CA LEU A 635 21.92 -19.77 -1.86
C LEU A 635 21.21 -20.65 -0.82
N ASN A 636 21.33 -21.98 -0.96
CA ASN A 636 20.74 -22.91 -0.02
C ASN A 636 21.44 -22.94 1.36
N SER A 637 22.67 -22.46 1.46
CA SER A 637 23.43 -22.39 2.72
C SER A 637 23.15 -21.13 3.54
N ILE A 638 22.48 -20.13 2.97
CA ILE A 638 22.14 -18.86 3.64
C ILE A 638 21.31 -19.14 4.89
N LYS A 639 21.76 -18.59 6.02
CA LYS A 639 21.08 -18.74 7.31
C LYS A 639 20.14 -17.56 7.57
N TRP A 640 19.20 -17.77 8.48
CA TRP A 640 18.19 -16.75 8.82
C TRP A 640 18.78 -15.43 9.33
N HIS A 641 20.00 -15.40 9.86
CA HIS A 641 20.69 -14.22 10.35
C HIS A 641 21.64 -13.56 9.32
N ASP A 642 21.82 -14.18 8.15
CA ASP A 642 22.67 -13.64 7.08
C ASP A 642 21.89 -12.58 6.28
N THR A 643 21.57 -11.47 6.92
CA THR A 643 20.66 -10.44 6.40
C THR A 643 21.13 -9.90 5.05
N GLU A 644 22.44 -9.71 4.85
CA GLU A 644 22.99 -9.19 3.59
C GLU A 644 22.84 -10.17 2.45
N ALA A 645 23.14 -11.45 2.68
CA ALA A 645 22.97 -12.50 1.68
C ALA A 645 21.49 -12.71 1.32
N ILE A 646 20.58 -12.66 2.31
CA ILE A 646 19.13 -12.68 2.07
C ILE A 646 18.71 -11.49 1.21
N ARG A 647 19.20 -10.29 1.53
CA ARG A 647 18.93 -9.06 0.77
C ARG A 647 19.39 -9.18 -0.68
N GLU A 648 20.61 -9.68 -0.90
CA GLU A 648 21.16 -9.90 -2.24
C GLU A 648 20.29 -10.89 -3.03
N ALA A 649 19.92 -12.01 -2.44
CA ALA A 649 19.05 -13.00 -3.09
C ALA A 649 17.67 -12.42 -3.46
N LEU A 650 17.07 -11.62 -2.58
CA LEU A 650 15.75 -11.03 -2.82
C LEU A 650 15.73 -9.93 -3.89
N ARG A 651 16.86 -9.32 -4.23
CA ARG A 651 16.98 -8.40 -5.38
C ARG A 651 16.67 -9.09 -6.71
N ALA A 652 16.90 -10.41 -6.77
CA ALA A 652 16.66 -11.25 -7.94
C ALA A 652 15.21 -11.73 -8.07
N VAL A 653 14.33 -11.40 -7.13
CA VAL A 653 12.94 -11.90 -7.11
C VAL A 653 12.14 -11.33 -8.27
N VAL A 654 11.40 -12.23 -8.93
CA VAL A 654 10.41 -11.90 -9.95
C VAL A 654 9.19 -12.82 -9.80
N GLU A 655 8.01 -12.31 -10.16
CA GLU A 655 6.78 -13.08 -10.26
C GLU A 655 6.66 -13.65 -11.68
N ILE A 656 6.78 -14.97 -11.81
CA ILE A 656 6.67 -15.66 -13.09
C ILE A 656 5.20 -16.05 -13.30
N PRO A 657 4.54 -15.61 -14.39
CA PRO A 657 3.18 -16.03 -14.68
C PRO A 657 3.11 -17.56 -14.97
N ASP A 658 2.20 -18.28 -14.30
CA ASP A 658 1.97 -19.70 -14.62
C ASP A 658 1.05 -19.83 -15.83
N THR A 659 1.60 -19.51 -17.00
CA THR A 659 0.93 -19.60 -18.29
C THR A 659 1.75 -20.44 -19.26
N SER A 660 1.11 -20.89 -20.36
CA SER A 660 1.80 -21.66 -21.40
C SER A 660 3.07 -20.97 -21.92
N SER A 661 3.06 -19.66 -22.04
CA SER A 661 4.20 -18.87 -22.53
C SER A 661 5.43 -18.91 -21.60
N TYR A 662 5.27 -19.24 -20.33
CA TYR A 662 6.33 -19.34 -19.33
C TYR A 662 6.50 -20.74 -18.77
N LYS A 663 5.83 -21.75 -19.37
CA LYS A 663 5.82 -23.14 -18.89
C LYS A 663 7.22 -23.75 -18.78
N ALA A 664 8.08 -23.47 -19.75
CA ALA A 664 9.48 -23.92 -19.71
C ALA A 664 10.20 -23.40 -18.45
N MET A 665 10.02 -22.12 -18.12
CA MET A 665 10.65 -21.50 -16.95
C MET A 665 10.05 -22.02 -15.64
N THR A 666 8.72 -22.14 -15.55
CA THR A 666 8.05 -22.61 -14.33
C THR A 666 8.34 -24.09 -14.04
N SER A 667 8.51 -24.91 -15.08
CA SER A 667 8.88 -26.34 -14.93
C SER A 667 10.32 -26.56 -14.46
N GLU A 668 11.22 -25.59 -14.68
CA GLU A 668 12.60 -25.65 -14.22
C GLU A 668 12.80 -25.00 -12.84
N ALA A 669 11.78 -24.34 -12.31
CA ALA A 669 11.84 -23.70 -11.02
C ALA A 669 11.87 -24.74 -9.88
N THR A 670 12.94 -24.74 -9.10
CA THR A 670 13.18 -25.68 -7.97
C THR A 670 13.02 -25.00 -6.63
N ASP A 671 12.72 -25.75 -5.59
CA ASP A 671 12.54 -25.24 -4.24
C ASP A 671 13.89 -24.85 -3.61
N ILE A 672 13.92 -23.76 -2.86
CA ILE A 672 15.08 -23.32 -2.07
C ILE A 672 15.03 -24.04 -0.73
N THR A 673 16.12 -24.73 -0.36
CA THR A 673 16.25 -25.52 0.88
C THR A 673 17.03 -24.80 1.99
N SER A 674 17.10 -23.49 1.94
CA SER A 674 17.79 -22.66 2.94
C SER A 674 17.13 -22.76 4.33
N ASN A 675 17.91 -22.53 5.38
CA ASN A 675 17.40 -22.36 6.75
C ASN A 675 16.70 -20.99 6.97
N SER A 676 16.64 -20.14 5.97
CA SER A 676 15.91 -18.87 6.02
C SER A 676 14.44 -19.11 5.66
N SER A 677 13.54 -18.91 6.62
CA SER A 677 12.08 -18.97 6.39
C SER A 677 11.60 -17.95 5.34
N ILE A 678 12.39 -16.92 5.05
CA ILE A 678 12.09 -15.94 4.00
C ILE A 678 12.40 -16.54 2.63
N LEU A 679 13.59 -17.11 2.43
CA LEU A 679 14.02 -17.64 1.14
C LEU A 679 13.25 -18.91 0.73
N CYS A 680 12.84 -19.75 1.68
CA CYS A 680 12.04 -20.96 1.41
C CYS A 680 10.65 -20.67 0.80
N ARG A 681 10.23 -19.41 0.76
CA ARG A 681 8.97 -19.00 0.09
C ARG A 681 9.12 -18.85 -1.42
N TYR A 682 10.34 -18.86 -1.91
CA TYR A 682 10.67 -18.65 -3.32
C TYR A 682 11.20 -19.93 -3.95
N LYS A 683 11.00 -20.04 -5.23
CA LYS A 683 11.71 -21.01 -6.06
C LYS A 683 12.97 -20.38 -6.64
N VAL A 684 13.90 -21.18 -7.17
CA VAL A 684 15.03 -20.68 -7.92
C VAL A 684 14.97 -21.19 -9.36
N VAL A 685 15.24 -20.29 -10.31
CA VAL A 685 15.40 -20.63 -11.73
C VAL A 685 16.85 -20.46 -12.10
N GLU A 686 17.51 -21.61 -12.43
CA GLU A 686 18.92 -21.64 -12.77
C GLU A 686 19.19 -21.17 -14.22
N ASN A 687 20.32 -20.49 -14.42
CA ASN A 687 20.75 -19.99 -15.74
C ASN A 687 19.62 -19.21 -16.45
N ALA A 688 19.02 -18.28 -15.72
CA ALA A 688 17.80 -17.56 -16.12
C ALA A 688 18.04 -16.58 -17.28
N SER A 689 19.27 -16.33 -17.72
CA SER A 689 19.61 -15.38 -18.79
C SER A 689 18.90 -15.65 -20.12
N ARG A 690 18.51 -16.90 -20.40
CA ARG A 690 17.73 -17.28 -21.59
C ARG A 690 16.25 -16.86 -21.53
N PHE A 691 15.75 -16.52 -20.34
CA PHE A 691 14.36 -16.14 -20.08
C PHE A 691 14.22 -14.66 -19.79
N TYR A 692 15.33 -13.93 -19.81
CA TYR A 692 15.34 -12.52 -19.35
C TYR A 692 16.16 -11.64 -20.28
N ASP A 693 15.54 -10.55 -20.72
CA ASP A 693 16.19 -9.49 -21.45
C ASP A 693 16.52 -8.33 -20.50
N GLN A 694 17.73 -7.75 -20.61
CA GLN A 694 18.20 -6.68 -19.72
C GLN A 694 17.36 -5.39 -19.77
N ARG A 695 16.54 -5.19 -20.80
CA ARG A 695 15.68 -4.03 -20.95
C ARG A 695 14.21 -4.39 -20.85
N LEU A 696 13.83 -5.58 -21.31
CA LEU A 696 12.42 -5.99 -21.38
C LEU A 696 11.95 -6.76 -20.15
N GLY A 697 12.87 -7.24 -19.29
CA GLY A 697 12.50 -8.15 -18.20
C GLY A 697 12.28 -9.57 -18.71
N LEU A 698 11.37 -10.34 -18.06
CA LEU A 698 11.02 -11.69 -18.50
C LEU A 698 10.45 -11.69 -19.91
N ILE A 699 10.96 -12.60 -20.73
CA ILE A 699 10.49 -12.82 -22.11
C ILE A 699 9.95 -14.26 -22.24
N PRO A 700 8.85 -14.46 -23.00
CA PRO A 700 8.34 -15.79 -23.27
C PRO A 700 9.32 -16.57 -24.16
N VAL A 701 9.56 -17.83 -23.82
CA VAL A 701 10.34 -18.71 -24.69
C VAL A 701 9.38 -19.30 -25.74
N LYS A 702 9.64 -19.02 -27.00
CA LYS A 702 8.96 -19.72 -28.07
C LYS A 702 9.46 -21.17 -28.05
N GLU A 703 8.58 -22.13 -27.79
CA GLU A 703 8.89 -23.55 -28.06
C GLU A 703 9.23 -23.65 -29.55
N SER A 704 10.46 -24.08 -29.85
CA SER A 704 11.00 -24.26 -31.20
C SER A 704 10.35 -25.46 -31.88
#